data_5838ad6438f4a1d51cde3e7d782c8a16
#
_entry.id   5838ad6438f4a1d51cde3e7d782c8a16
#
_cell.length_a   1.000
_cell.length_b   1.000
_cell.length_c   1.000
_cell.angle_alpha   90.00
_cell.angle_beta   90.00
_cell.angle_gamma   90.00
#
_symmetry.space_group_name_H-M   'P 1'
#
loop_
_entity.id
_entity.type
_entity.pdbx_description
1 polymer ?
#
loop_
_entity_poly.entity_id
_entity_poly.type
_entity_poly.pdbx_seq_one_letter_code
_entity_poly.pdbx_strand_id
1 'polypeptide(L)'
;GIKLICTNDCHFEDKETAEAHDHLLCLSTNEDLDDPKRMRYSKQEWFKTKAEMNEVFSDVPEAMANTLEILDKVETYNINHGPIMPFFPIPEDFGTEEEWRKKFTEEDLYKEFTTDENGENPLTKEEGQKVIDRLGGYEKIYRIKFEADYLAKLAYDGAKKLYGDPLSDEVKNHIRFELHVMKTMGFPGYFLIVQDFINAARQELDVMVGPGRGSAAGSVVAYCLGITQIDPLKYDLLFERFLNPDRVNLPDIDTDFDDDGRGRVLQWVMDKYGHENCAHIITYSTMATKNSIKDVARVEKLPVDVSNALCKAIPERLPNGMKMNLTNAIKCTPLLQNAEVSEDIRERNTIKYAKMLEGTVRGTGIHACGFIICRNPIDEWVPISTATDPDFSEKKVPVTQYDGHVIESTGLIKMDFLGLKTLSELKEACKVVKQTTGDVIDLEKIPIDDELTYQLYQRGQTVGTFQFESAGMQKYLRELHPTVFEDLIAMNALYRPGPMDYIPDFIKRKHDPSLVKYDIPCMEKYLKDTYGITVYQEQVMLLSRQLANFTRGESDALRKAMGKKMKAIVDKMKPKFIKQGQENGHDPQVLEKIWSDWEKFASYAFNKSHATCYSWVAYQTAYMKAHYPAEYMAALMTRRFSQITEITKLMEECKALKIATLGPDVNESQIGFGVNKHGEIRFGLSAIKGMGASAAESIVREREKNGPYKDIYDFAERVDFSNVNRKAFESLAYSGGFDSFGLQREQYFAITGKGDSFLDTIVRYGQLFQAEKAQQQNSLFAGMDAIDVVHPVAPKAEKWPVIEKLNKERELVGIYLSAHPLDEYSVVLNNMCNTHCSKIGRNADMTQLAKADEVTFGGIVTSVNERFSQKTGKPFGFVTIEDFGGTGELALFGDDWARWNNLLKMNYTVYITAKCQPRYRNNPDMLELKVQKIEQLYDVKQNRLERFTISMDATALDDAFVSELATVIEEHIGNTQLYIQLRTPDSTVLMLKSKKGGVNVDRKLIDFISSNEKMEFHIN
;
A
#
# COMPACT_ATOMS: atom_id res chain seq x y z
N GLY A 1 -44.85 -47.19 3.09
CA GLY A 1 -44.64 -46.15 2.11
C GLY A 1 -43.53 -45.19 2.59
N ILE A 2 -43.04 -44.34 1.73
CA ILE A 2 -42.08 -43.27 2.10
C ILE A 2 -42.88 -42.19 2.86
N LYS A 3 -42.40 -41.80 4.04
CA LYS A 3 -42.96 -40.73 4.84
C LYS A 3 -42.63 -39.39 4.20
N LEU A 4 -43.60 -38.47 4.19
CA LEU A 4 -43.43 -37.11 3.73
C LEU A 4 -43.10 -36.19 4.91
N ILE A 5 -42.36 -35.10 4.65
CA ILE A 5 -42.11 -34.01 5.58
C ILE A 5 -42.42 -32.68 4.90
N CYS A 6 -42.74 -31.66 5.67
CA CYS A 6 -42.96 -30.32 5.19
C CYS A 6 -41.68 -29.48 5.35
N THR A 7 -41.33 -28.73 4.32
CA THR A 7 -40.23 -27.74 4.31
C THR A 7 -40.73 -26.43 3.75
N ASN A 8 -40.08 -25.30 4.02
CA ASN A 8 -40.50 -23.99 3.55
C ASN A 8 -39.46 -23.26 2.72
N ASP A 9 -38.34 -23.89 2.42
CA ASP A 9 -37.25 -23.29 1.63
C ASP A 9 -36.92 -21.84 2.07
N CYS A 10 -36.62 -21.66 3.36
CA CYS A 10 -36.44 -20.36 3.99
C CYS A 10 -35.21 -19.62 3.45
N HIS A 11 -35.40 -18.41 2.88
CA HIS A 11 -34.37 -17.55 2.34
C HIS A 11 -34.25 -16.21 3.05
N PHE A 12 -35.28 -15.78 3.79
CA PHE A 12 -35.32 -14.51 4.51
C PHE A 12 -36.10 -14.62 5.81
N GLU A 13 -35.96 -13.62 6.68
CA GLU A 13 -36.38 -13.69 8.08
C GLU A 13 -37.89 -13.62 8.25
N ASP A 14 -38.51 -12.62 7.63
CA ASP A 14 -39.94 -12.36 7.77
C ASP A 14 -40.59 -11.91 6.44
N LYS A 15 -41.91 -11.79 6.45
CA LYS A 15 -42.70 -11.38 5.29
C LYS A 15 -42.32 -9.99 4.76
N GLU A 16 -41.88 -9.06 5.66
CA GLU A 16 -41.57 -7.69 5.30
C GLU A 16 -40.23 -7.58 4.53
N THR A 17 -39.36 -8.56 4.73
CA THR A 17 -38.03 -8.60 4.07
C THR A 17 -38.08 -9.27 2.67
N ALA A 18 -39.22 -9.75 2.22
CA ALA A 18 -39.36 -10.40 0.91
C ALA A 18 -38.92 -9.51 -0.27
N GLU A 19 -39.27 -8.21 -0.24
CA GLU A 19 -38.87 -7.28 -1.30
C GLU A 19 -37.35 -6.95 -1.23
N ALA A 20 -36.79 -6.88 -0.02
CA ALA A 20 -35.35 -6.70 0.14
C ALA A 20 -34.58 -7.94 -0.41
N HIS A 21 -35.09 -9.15 -0.20
CA HIS A 21 -34.55 -10.36 -0.79
C HIS A 21 -34.63 -10.34 -2.32
N ASP A 22 -35.71 -9.85 -2.91
CA ASP A 22 -35.84 -9.69 -4.36
C ASP A 22 -34.81 -8.74 -4.96
N HIS A 23 -34.46 -7.65 -4.22
CA HIS A 23 -33.34 -6.78 -4.57
C HIS A 23 -31.99 -7.52 -4.49
N LEU A 24 -31.79 -8.36 -3.47
CA LEU A 24 -30.57 -9.14 -3.32
C LEU A 24 -30.38 -10.16 -4.46
N LEU A 25 -31.49 -10.76 -4.95
CA LEU A 25 -31.47 -11.61 -6.14
C LEU A 25 -31.00 -10.84 -7.37
N CYS A 26 -31.55 -9.65 -7.62
CA CYS A 26 -31.14 -8.80 -8.73
C CYS A 26 -29.66 -8.39 -8.63
N LEU A 27 -29.14 -8.19 -7.41
CA LEU A 27 -27.72 -7.92 -7.18
C LEU A 27 -26.83 -9.11 -7.51
N SER A 28 -27.23 -10.33 -7.12
CA SER A 28 -26.43 -11.54 -7.33
C SER A 28 -26.44 -12.04 -8.76
N THR A 29 -27.56 -11.88 -9.48
CA THR A 29 -27.72 -12.28 -10.90
C THR A 29 -27.33 -11.17 -11.88
N ASN A 30 -27.13 -9.94 -11.39
CA ASN A 30 -26.90 -8.74 -12.18
C ASN A 30 -28.05 -8.42 -13.15
N GLU A 31 -29.28 -8.67 -12.72
CA GLU A 31 -30.53 -8.43 -13.46
C GLU A 31 -31.26 -7.19 -12.92
N ASP A 32 -32.22 -6.70 -13.68
CA ASP A 32 -33.06 -5.56 -13.32
C ASP A 32 -34.41 -6.05 -12.72
N LEU A 33 -35.01 -5.30 -11.80
CA LEU A 33 -36.29 -5.64 -11.17
C LEU A 33 -37.43 -5.82 -12.19
N ASP A 34 -37.42 -5.09 -13.27
CA ASP A 34 -38.44 -5.09 -14.33
C ASP A 34 -38.16 -6.11 -15.44
N ASP A 35 -37.06 -6.85 -15.41
CA ASP A 35 -36.80 -7.92 -16.37
C ASP A 35 -37.82 -9.08 -16.16
N PRO A 36 -38.67 -9.41 -17.18
CA PRO A 36 -39.64 -10.46 -17.07
C PRO A 36 -39.03 -11.87 -16.99
N LYS A 37 -37.78 -12.04 -17.43
CA LYS A 37 -37.06 -13.32 -17.48
C LYS A 37 -36.23 -13.63 -16.24
N ARG A 38 -36.05 -12.61 -15.34
CA ARG A 38 -35.22 -12.77 -14.16
C ARG A 38 -35.76 -13.84 -13.21
N MET A 39 -34.89 -14.39 -12.39
CA MET A 39 -35.26 -15.28 -11.31
C MET A 39 -36.15 -14.57 -10.28
N ARG A 40 -37.20 -15.21 -9.88
CA ARG A 40 -38.16 -14.73 -8.88
C ARG A 40 -38.58 -15.84 -7.95
N TYR A 41 -38.74 -15.53 -6.70
CA TYR A 41 -39.32 -16.38 -5.68
C TYR A 41 -40.80 -16.04 -5.50
N SER A 42 -41.53 -16.93 -4.82
CA SER A 42 -42.97 -16.75 -4.54
C SER A 42 -43.24 -15.68 -3.48
N LYS A 43 -42.18 -15.21 -2.80
CA LYS A 43 -42.23 -14.33 -1.62
C LYS A 43 -42.88 -14.98 -0.41
N GLN A 44 -42.89 -16.33 -0.37
CA GLN A 44 -43.39 -17.13 0.74
C GLN A 44 -42.28 -17.81 1.53
N GLU A 45 -41.02 -17.56 1.18
CA GLU A 45 -39.83 -18.24 1.68
C GLU A 45 -39.26 -17.57 2.96
N TRP A 46 -40.14 -16.94 3.78
CA TRP A 46 -39.73 -16.44 5.10
C TRP A 46 -39.79 -17.55 6.16
N PHE A 47 -39.11 -17.31 7.29
CA PHE A 47 -39.07 -18.24 8.42
C PHE A 47 -40.37 -18.22 9.18
N LYS A 48 -41.31 -19.09 8.76
CA LYS A 48 -42.67 -19.19 9.29
C LYS A 48 -42.71 -19.81 10.68
N THR A 49 -43.60 -19.30 11.50
CA THR A 49 -43.95 -19.90 12.78
C THR A 49 -44.61 -21.26 12.59
N LYS A 50 -44.64 -22.09 13.65
CA LYS A 50 -45.33 -23.37 13.64
C LYS A 50 -46.84 -23.24 13.28
N ALA A 51 -47.47 -22.15 13.74
CA ALA A 51 -48.88 -21.88 13.44
C ALA A 51 -49.07 -21.61 11.93
N GLU A 52 -48.23 -20.77 11.34
CA GLU A 52 -48.27 -20.48 9.90
C GLU A 52 -47.97 -21.72 9.04
N MET A 53 -46.97 -22.54 9.45
CA MET A 53 -46.69 -23.81 8.75
C MET A 53 -47.88 -24.79 8.85
N ASN A 54 -48.57 -24.90 9.99
CA ASN A 54 -49.76 -25.73 10.15
C ASN A 54 -50.93 -25.22 9.29
N GLU A 55 -51.07 -23.94 9.08
CA GLU A 55 -52.04 -23.35 8.18
C GLU A 55 -51.74 -23.70 6.73
N VAL A 56 -50.50 -23.52 6.30
CA VAL A 56 -50.06 -23.80 4.91
C VAL A 56 -50.19 -25.28 4.56
N PHE A 57 -49.88 -26.19 5.47
CA PHE A 57 -49.90 -27.65 5.26
C PHE A 57 -51.05 -28.33 5.99
N SER A 58 -52.17 -27.63 6.17
CA SER A 58 -53.33 -28.14 6.87
C SER A 58 -53.95 -29.39 6.21
N ASP A 59 -53.70 -29.57 4.91
CA ASP A 59 -54.14 -30.74 4.11
C ASP A 59 -53.26 -31.99 4.28
N VAL A 60 -52.05 -31.83 4.86
CA VAL A 60 -51.10 -32.94 5.06
C VAL A 60 -50.48 -32.92 6.50
N PRO A 61 -51.32 -32.99 7.54
CA PRO A 61 -50.83 -32.82 8.93
C PRO A 61 -49.82 -33.88 9.36
N GLU A 62 -49.89 -35.09 8.76
CA GLU A 62 -48.92 -36.14 9.01
C GLU A 62 -47.51 -35.74 8.58
N ALA A 63 -47.35 -34.99 7.51
CA ALA A 63 -46.05 -34.51 7.03
C ALA A 63 -45.44 -33.49 7.99
N MET A 64 -46.25 -32.66 8.66
CA MET A 64 -45.83 -31.80 9.75
C MET A 64 -45.37 -32.60 10.98
N ALA A 65 -46.12 -33.62 11.37
CA ALA A 65 -45.77 -34.50 12.51
C ALA A 65 -44.44 -35.25 12.25
N ASN A 66 -44.23 -35.71 11.01
CA ASN A 66 -43.04 -36.45 10.63
C ASN A 66 -41.74 -35.64 10.72
N THR A 67 -41.81 -34.30 10.77
CA THR A 67 -40.61 -33.47 11.02
C THR A 67 -39.96 -33.74 12.36
N LEU A 68 -40.77 -34.16 13.38
CA LEU A 68 -40.27 -34.54 14.70
C LEU A 68 -39.41 -35.80 14.66
N GLU A 69 -39.70 -36.75 13.76
CA GLU A 69 -38.88 -37.94 13.59
C GLU A 69 -37.47 -37.63 13.10
N ILE A 70 -37.32 -36.56 12.33
CA ILE A 70 -36.00 -36.09 11.92
C ILE A 70 -35.27 -35.50 13.12
N LEU A 71 -35.97 -34.67 13.92
CA LEU A 71 -35.41 -34.11 15.13
C LEU A 71 -34.92 -35.18 16.11
N ASP A 72 -35.71 -36.23 16.28
CA ASP A 72 -35.38 -37.37 17.16
C ASP A 72 -34.14 -38.17 16.72
N LYS A 73 -33.76 -38.05 15.42
CA LYS A 73 -32.55 -38.69 14.87
C LYS A 73 -31.29 -37.83 15.04
N VAL A 74 -31.43 -36.58 15.45
CA VAL A 74 -30.32 -35.66 15.61
C VAL A 74 -29.62 -35.90 16.93
N GLU A 75 -28.35 -36.28 16.87
CA GLU A 75 -27.46 -36.39 18.03
C GLU A 75 -26.77 -35.07 18.32
N THR A 76 -26.64 -34.72 19.60
CA THR A 76 -25.88 -33.54 20.01
C THR A 76 -24.40 -33.84 19.96
N TYR A 77 -23.64 -33.04 19.22
CA TYR A 77 -22.19 -33.12 19.14
C TYR A 77 -21.57 -31.74 19.16
N ASN A 78 -20.27 -31.70 19.43
CA ASN A 78 -19.48 -30.46 19.46
C ASN A 78 -18.47 -30.46 18.31
N ILE A 79 -18.46 -29.42 17.52
CA ILE A 79 -17.51 -29.21 16.41
C ILE A 79 -16.23 -28.49 16.84
N ASN A 80 -16.18 -28.01 18.08
CA ASN A 80 -14.97 -27.39 18.62
C ASN A 80 -13.97 -28.46 19.05
N HIS A 81 -12.73 -28.27 18.64
CA HIS A 81 -11.62 -29.15 19.00
C HIS A 81 -10.45 -28.34 19.55
N GLY A 82 -9.60 -29.02 20.33
CA GLY A 82 -8.29 -28.48 20.66
C GLY A 82 -7.40 -28.36 19.42
N PRO A 83 -6.27 -27.65 19.49
CA PRO A 83 -5.39 -27.43 18.35
C PRO A 83 -4.93 -28.73 17.68
N ILE A 84 -5.12 -28.79 16.36
CA ILE A 84 -4.72 -29.92 15.51
C ILE A 84 -3.41 -29.55 14.85
N MET A 85 -2.29 -30.04 15.41
CA MET A 85 -0.97 -29.76 14.84
C MET A 85 -0.79 -30.49 13.51
N PRO A 86 -0.37 -29.76 12.47
CA PRO A 86 0.00 -30.41 11.20
C PRO A 86 1.20 -31.32 11.36
N PHE A 87 1.37 -32.23 10.44
CA PHE A 87 2.46 -33.21 10.46
C PHE A 87 3.67 -32.67 9.70
N PHE A 88 4.83 -32.59 10.38
CA PHE A 88 6.09 -32.27 9.74
C PHE A 88 6.90 -33.57 9.48
N PRO A 89 7.31 -33.85 8.25
CA PRO A 89 8.15 -35.02 7.95
C PRO A 89 9.60 -34.74 8.37
N ILE A 90 10.02 -35.33 9.53
CA ILE A 90 11.40 -35.21 9.99
C ILE A 90 12.30 -36.09 9.11
N PRO A 91 13.48 -35.62 8.65
CA PRO A 91 14.39 -36.37 7.82
C PRO A 91 14.88 -37.67 8.52
N GLU A 92 14.97 -38.76 7.76
CA GLU A 92 15.33 -40.09 8.27
C GLU A 92 16.75 -40.14 8.86
N ASP A 93 17.64 -39.25 8.43
CA ASP A 93 19.01 -39.14 8.96
C ASP A 93 19.07 -38.68 10.43
N PHE A 94 18.01 -38.04 10.92
CA PHE A 94 17.86 -37.67 12.33
C PHE A 94 17.39 -38.86 13.17
N GLY A 95 16.66 -39.82 12.59
CA GLY A 95 16.06 -40.96 13.24
C GLY A 95 14.55 -41.07 13.02
N THR A 96 13.92 -42.01 13.67
CA THR A 96 12.50 -42.29 13.55
C THR A 96 11.75 -42.12 14.88
N GLU A 97 10.45 -41.87 14.85
CA GLU A 97 9.62 -41.79 16.05
C GLU A 97 9.63 -43.11 16.84
N GLU A 98 9.73 -44.29 16.15
CA GLU A 98 9.82 -45.58 16.79
C GLU A 98 11.12 -45.77 17.60
N GLU A 99 12.23 -45.17 17.15
CA GLU A 99 13.48 -45.13 17.91
C GLU A 99 13.35 -44.32 19.19
N TRP A 100 12.67 -43.16 19.12
CA TRP A 100 12.38 -42.33 20.29
C TRP A 100 11.49 -43.04 21.28
N ARG A 101 10.45 -43.77 20.83
CA ARG A 101 9.58 -44.59 21.68
C ARG A 101 10.34 -45.69 22.42
N LYS A 102 11.42 -46.21 21.85
CA LYS A 102 12.32 -47.19 22.50
C LYS A 102 13.32 -46.56 23.46
N LYS A 103 13.73 -45.31 23.19
CA LYS A 103 14.76 -44.58 23.92
C LYS A 103 14.24 -43.96 25.21
N PHE A 104 13.01 -43.45 25.21
CA PHE A 104 12.41 -42.74 26.35
C PHE A 104 11.23 -43.53 26.92
N THR A 105 11.16 -43.59 28.27
CA THR A 105 10.00 -44.16 28.96
C THR A 105 8.95 -43.09 29.23
N GLU A 106 7.72 -43.46 29.56
CA GLU A 106 6.67 -42.52 29.99
C GLU A 106 7.07 -41.76 31.26
N GLU A 107 7.87 -42.33 32.14
CA GLU A 107 8.40 -41.68 33.34
C GLU A 107 9.41 -40.58 32.97
N ASP A 108 10.29 -40.84 32.01
CA ASP A 108 11.22 -39.85 31.50
C ASP A 108 10.47 -38.65 30.89
N LEU A 109 9.45 -38.94 30.04
CA LEU A 109 8.62 -37.91 29.44
C LEU A 109 7.82 -37.15 30.47
N TYR A 110 7.23 -37.82 31.46
CA TYR A 110 6.52 -37.14 32.53
C TYR A 110 7.44 -36.15 33.25
N LYS A 111 8.63 -36.59 33.65
CA LYS A 111 9.60 -35.71 34.27
C LYS A 111 9.96 -34.52 33.40
N GLU A 112 10.25 -34.75 32.12
CA GLU A 112 10.68 -33.71 31.20
C GLU A 112 9.61 -32.65 30.88
N PHE A 113 8.33 -33.07 30.85
CA PHE A 113 7.22 -32.17 30.54
C PHE A 113 6.58 -31.49 31.77
N THR A 114 6.96 -31.91 32.98
CA THR A 114 6.39 -31.40 34.25
C THR A 114 7.42 -30.74 35.17
N THR A 115 8.63 -30.50 34.70
CA THR A 115 9.67 -29.71 35.35
C THR A 115 9.97 -28.44 34.60
N ASP A 116 10.78 -27.54 35.14
CA ASP A 116 11.25 -26.36 34.42
C ASP A 116 12.34 -26.71 33.36
N GLU A 117 12.85 -25.70 32.69
CA GLU A 117 13.86 -25.86 31.63
C GLU A 117 15.22 -26.42 32.12
N ASN A 118 15.45 -26.47 33.40
CA ASN A 118 16.65 -27.03 34.03
C ASN A 118 16.40 -28.44 34.59
N GLY A 119 15.17 -28.95 34.50
CA GLY A 119 14.75 -30.21 35.08
C GLY A 119 14.53 -30.15 36.57
N GLU A 120 14.34 -28.95 37.12
CA GLU A 120 14.08 -28.63 38.51
C GLU A 120 12.62 -28.20 38.70
N ASN A 121 12.23 -27.86 39.93
CA ASN A 121 10.90 -27.31 40.27
C ASN A 121 9.72 -28.10 39.66
N PRO A 122 9.55 -29.39 40.01
CA PRO A 122 8.48 -30.19 39.45
C PRO A 122 7.10 -29.66 39.84
N LEU A 123 6.18 -29.73 38.86
CA LEU A 123 4.77 -29.47 39.13
C LEU A 123 4.19 -30.50 40.13
N THR A 124 3.12 -30.14 40.82
CA THR A 124 2.36 -31.11 41.60
C THR A 124 1.85 -32.26 40.71
N LYS A 125 1.60 -33.43 41.26
CA LYS A 125 1.06 -34.58 40.48
C LYS A 125 -0.23 -34.23 39.76
N GLU A 126 -1.08 -33.41 40.36
CA GLU A 126 -2.36 -32.97 39.77
C GLU A 126 -2.14 -32.01 38.60
N GLU A 127 -1.21 -31.04 38.73
CA GLU A 127 -0.86 -30.12 37.67
C GLU A 127 -0.11 -30.83 36.55
N GLY A 128 0.81 -31.74 36.86
CA GLY A 128 1.53 -32.55 35.88
C GLY A 128 0.59 -33.39 35.04
N GLN A 129 -0.39 -34.05 35.66
CA GLN A 129 -1.40 -34.84 34.93
C GLN A 129 -2.24 -33.95 34.00
N LYS A 130 -2.61 -32.74 34.40
CA LYS A 130 -3.30 -31.79 33.54
C LYS A 130 -2.49 -31.40 32.30
N VAL A 131 -1.16 -31.30 32.42
CA VAL A 131 -0.27 -31.06 31.30
C VAL A 131 -0.30 -32.22 30.31
N ILE A 132 -0.16 -33.46 30.79
CA ILE A 132 -0.19 -34.68 29.99
C ILE A 132 -1.53 -34.80 29.25
N ASP A 133 -2.65 -34.61 29.95
CA ASP A 133 -3.98 -34.69 29.38
C ASP A 133 -4.23 -33.61 28.33
N ARG A 134 -3.78 -32.39 28.57
CA ARG A 134 -3.86 -31.29 27.62
C ARG A 134 -3.11 -31.56 26.33
N LEU A 135 -1.94 -32.20 26.42
CA LEU A 135 -1.12 -32.56 25.26
C LEU A 135 -1.67 -33.76 24.50
N GLY A 136 -2.72 -34.43 25.04
CA GLY A 136 -3.40 -35.57 24.40
C GLY A 136 -2.81 -36.92 24.72
N GLY A 137 -2.14 -37.05 25.87
CA GLY A 137 -1.57 -38.30 26.38
C GLY A 137 -0.22 -38.67 25.77
N TYR A 138 0.38 -39.76 26.26
CA TYR A 138 1.73 -40.18 25.91
C TYR A 138 1.90 -40.47 24.40
N GLU A 139 0.84 -40.96 23.75
CA GLU A 139 0.86 -41.21 22.29
C GLU A 139 1.26 -39.96 21.49
N LYS A 140 0.71 -38.82 21.85
CA LYS A 140 1.08 -37.54 21.22
C LYS A 140 2.38 -36.97 21.76
N ILE A 141 2.68 -37.15 23.05
CA ILE A 141 3.88 -36.62 23.69
C ILE A 141 5.17 -37.22 23.08
N TYR A 142 5.18 -38.49 22.71
CA TYR A 142 6.31 -39.08 21.99
C TYR A 142 6.61 -38.34 20.68
N ARG A 143 5.57 -38.01 19.93
CA ARG A 143 5.71 -37.23 18.69
C ARG A 143 6.21 -35.80 18.98
N ILE A 144 5.63 -35.12 19.99
CA ILE A 144 6.06 -33.78 20.39
C ILE A 144 7.52 -33.79 20.84
N LYS A 145 7.96 -34.79 21.58
CA LYS A 145 9.36 -34.98 21.98
C LYS A 145 10.29 -35.14 20.77
N PHE A 146 9.93 -35.99 19.82
CA PHE A 146 10.70 -36.19 18.60
C PHE A 146 10.85 -34.91 17.77
N GLU A 147 9.77 -34.16 17.58
CA GLU A 147 9.78 -32.86 16.92
C GLU A 147 10.58 -31.83 17.71
N ALA A 148 10.49 -31.81 19.04
CA ALA A 148 11.22 -30.86 19.90
C ALA A 148 12.72 -31.08 19.84
N ASP A 149 13.17 -32.34 19.81
CA ASP A 149 14.61 -32.66 19.72
C ASP A 149 15.18 -32.27 18.34
N TYR A 150 14.40 -32.44 17.28
CA TYR A 150 14.78 -31.99 15.94
C TYR A 150 14.82 -30.49 15.85
N LEU A 151 13.82 -29.80 16.41
CA LEU A 151 13.77 -28.34 16.49
C LEU A 151 14.97 -27.79 17.28
N ALA A 152 15.33 -28.42 18.39
CA ALA A 152 16.49 -28.05 19.19
C ALA A 152 17.80 -28.17 18.40
N LYS A 153 17.98 -29.26 17.65
CA LYS A 153 19.14 -29.41 16.74
C LYS A 153 19.24 -28.25 15.77
N LEU A 154 18.15 -27.94 15.05
CA LEU A 154 18.14 -26.84 14.08
C LEU A 154 18.40 -25.48 14.74
N ALA A 155 17.82 -25.22 15.90
CA ALA A 155 18.00 -23.99 16.66
C ALA A 155 19.45 -23.80 17.12
N TYR A 156 20.09 -24.83 17.67
CA TYR A 156 21.52 -24.76 18.06
C TYR A 156 22.46 -24.66 16.87
N ASP A 157 22.17 -25.33 15.76
CA ASP A 157 22.96 -25.24 14.53
C ASP A 157 22.87 -23.81 13.95
N GLY A 158 21.69 -23.18 13.99
CA GLY A 158 21.48 -21.79 13.60
C GLY A 158 22.16 -20.82 14.58
N ALA A 159 22.05 -21.05 15.87
CA ALA A 159 22.68 -20.22 16.89
C ALA A 159 24.20 -20.14 16.75
N LYS A 160 24.86 -21.27 16.47
CA LYS A 160 26.32 -21.28 16.22
C LYS A 160 26.70 -20.44 15.01
N LYS A 161 25.88 -20.40 13.97
CA LYS A 161 26.12 -19.56 12.79
C LYS A 161 25.96 -18.07 13.07
N LEU A 162 24.98 -17.69 13.92
CA LEU A 162 24.64 -16.28 14.17
C LEU A 162 25.40 -15.67 15.35
N TYR A 163 25.61 -16.44 16.44
CA TYR A 163 26.26 -15.97 17.67
C TYR A 163 27.69 -16.50 17.86
N GLY A 164 28.15 -17.41 16.98
CA GLY A 164 29.48 -18.04 17.05
C GLY A 164 29.53 -19.32 17.91
N ASP A 165 30.65 -20.01 17.89
CA ASP A 165 30.91 -21.24 18.67
C ASP A 165 32.24 -21.07 19.45
N PRO A 166 32.24 -21.14 20.79
CA PRO A 166 31.13 -21.54 21.67
C PRO A 166 30.09 -20.43 21.93
N LEU A 167 28.83 -20.84 22.10
CA LEU A 167 27.74 -19.94 22.48
C LEU A 167 27.93 -19.39 23.90
N SER A 168 27.56 -18.13 24.12
CA SER A 168 27.50 -17.53 25.45
C SER A 168 26.45 -18.19 26.33
N ASP A 169 26.60 -18.11 27.66
CA ASP A 169 25.62 -18.67 28.59
C ASP A 169 24.25 -17.95 28.50
N GLU A 170 24.26 -16.67 28.19
CA GLU A 170 23.04 -15.89 27.95
C GLU A 170 22.22 -16.49 26.81
N VAL A 171 22.84 -16.67 25.63
CA VAL A 171 22.19 -17.27 24.44
C VAL A 171 21.70 -18.68 24.73
N LYS A 172 22.52 -19.52 25.38
CA LYS A 172 22.13 -20.88 25.75
C LYS A 172 20.93 -20.93 26.68
N ASN A 173 20.88 -20.03 27.66
CA ASN A 173 19.77 -19.95 28.60
C ASN A 173 18.46 -19.53 27.91
N HIS A 174 18.53 -18.53 27.01
CA HIS A 174 17.35 -18.13 26.23
C HIS A 174 16.86 -19.27 25.33
N ILE A 175 17.73 -19.91 24.57
CA ILE A 175 17.36 -21.02 23.69
C ILE A 175 16.74 -22.18 24.51
N ARG A 176 17.36 -22.56 25.63
CA ARG A 176 16.84 -23.63 26.49
C ARG A 176 15.45 -23.31 27.02
N PHE A 177 15.26 -22.12 27.54
CA PHE A 177 13.98 -21.65 28.05
C PHE A 177 12.89 -21.64 26.95
N GLU A 178 13.18 -21.06 25.79
CA GLU A 178 12.22 -20.95 24.69
C GLU A 178 11.83 -22.33 24.13
N LEU A 179 12.82 -23.21 23.90
CA LEU A 179 12.57 -24.58 23.43
C LEU A 179 11.74 -25.38 24.44
N HIS A 180 11.99 -25.19 25.75
CA HIS A 180 11.21 -25.82 26.81
C HIS A 180 9.75 -25.36 26.76
N VAL A 181 9.49 -24.05 26.63
CA VAL A 181 8.14 -23.50 26.51
C VAL A 181 7.44 -24.03 25.25
N MET A 182 8.11 -24.02 24.09
CA MET A 182 7.56 -24.53 22.82
C MET A 182 7.18 -26.01 22.94
N LYS A 183 8.03 -26.82 23.58
CA LYS A 183 7.82 -28.26 23.81
C LYS A 183 6.63 -28.51 24.74
N THR A 184 6.61 -27.89 25.92
CA THR A 184 5.58 -28.10 26.94
C THR A 184 4.22 -27.53 26.54
N MET A 185 4.18 -26.59 25.59
CA MET A 185 2.94 -26.10 24.98
C MET A 185 2.50 -26.97 23.78
N GLY A 186 3.34 -27.86 23.26
CA GLY A 186 2.98 -28.75 22.16
C GLY A 186 3.15 -28.18 20.75
N PHE A 187 4.00 -27.17 20.55
CA PHE A 187 4.14 -26.43 19.30
C PHE A 187 5.40 -26.68 18.46
N PRO A 188 6.31 -27.65 18.76
CA PRO A 188 7.51 -27.84 17.92
C PRO A 188 7.20 -28.03 16.45
N GLY A 189 6.20 -28.84 16.11
CA GLY A 189 5.80 -29.09 14.73
C GLY A 189 5.36 -27.84 13.98
N TYR A 190 4.69 -26.90 14.65
CA TYR A 190 4.32 -25.62 14.06
C TYR A 190 5.56 -24.80 13.66
N PHE A 191 6.56 -24.68 14.54
CA PHE A 191 7.79 -23.96 14.23
C PHE A 191 8.59 -24.63 13.10
N LEU A 192 8.60 -25.97 13.06
CA LEU A 192 9.26 -26.72 12.00
C LEU A 192 8.63 -26.44 10.62
N ILE A 193 7.30 -26.37 10.54
CA ILE A 193 6.60 -26.09 9.28
C ILE A 193 6.82 -24.64 8.85
N VAL A 194 6.76 -23.67 9.78
CA VAL A 194 7.00 -22.26 9.47
C VAL A 194 8.44 -22.06 8.96
N GLN A 195 9.42 -22.64 9.64
CA GLN A 195 10.82 -22.60 9.21
C GLN A 195 10.99 -23.24 7.82
N ASP A 196 10.31 -24.32 7.54
CA ASP A 196 10.42 -25.09 6.31
C ASP A 196 9.97 -24.27 5.08
N PHE A 197 8.75 -23.72 5.11
CA PHE A 197 8.26 -22.93 3.97
C PHE A 197 9.00 -21.57 3.80
N ILE A 198 9.51 -20.98 4.89
CA ILE A 198 10.31 -19.76 4.81
C ILE A 198 11.65 -20.04 4.15
N ASN A 199 12.31 -21.12 4.53
CA ASN A 199 13.58 -21.50 3.91
C ASN A 199 13.40 -21.94 2.47
N ALA A 200 12.35 -22.68 2.14
CA ALA A 200 12.01 -23.03 0.76
C ALA A 200 11.76 -21.77 -0.09
N ALA A 201 11.02 -20.78 0.45
CA ALA A 201 10.79 -19.51 -0.23
C ALA A 201 12.11 -18.83 -0.62
N ARG A 202 13.07 -18.76 0.32
CA ARG A 202 14.36 -18.10 0.09
C ARG A 202 15.32 -18.90 -0.80
N GLN A 203 15.43 -20.19 -0.59
CA GLN A 203 16.48 -21.02 -1.18
C GLN A 203 16.07 -21.71 -2.48
N GLU A 204 14.81 -22.08 -2.63
CA GLU A 204 14.31 -22.87 -3.75
C GLU A 204 13.44 -22.08 -4.72
N LEU A 205 12.66 -21.14 -4.20
CA LEU A 205 11.59 -20.48 -4.97
C LEU A 205 11.95 -19.06 -5.43
N ASP A 206 13.11 -18.54 -5.04
CA ASP A 206 13.49 -17.13 -5.29
C ASP A 206 12.38 -16.16 -4.85
N VAL A 207 11.88 -16.33 -3.62
CA VAL A 207 10.87 -15.45 -3.02
C VAL A 207 11.50 -14.70 -1.87
N MET A 208 11.36 -13.38 -1.91
CA MET A 208 11.85 -12.51 -0.83
C MET A 208 10.91 -12.61 0.38
N VAL A 209 11.49 -12.84 1.56
CA VAL A 209 10.77 -12.96 2.82
C VAL A 209 11.16 -11.81 3.74
N GLY A 210 10.18 -11.19 4.40
CA GLY A 210 10.39 -10.11 5.35
C GLY A 210 11.15 -10.53 6.60
N PRO A 211 11.67 -9.57 7.39
CA PRO A 211 12.48 -9.84 8.59
C PRO A 211 11.67 -10.39 9.76
N GLY A 212 10.38 -10.46 9.62
CA GLY A 212 9.42 -10.84 10.65
C GLY A 212 8.35 -9.79 10.82
N ARG A 213 7.32 -10.14 11.58
CA ARG A 213 6.17 -9.29 11.86
C ARG A 213 5.58 -9.67 13.22
N GLY A 214 4.87 -8.74 13.85
CA GLY A 214 4.20 -9.03 15.12
C GLY A 214 5.17 -9.27 16.28
N SER A 215 4.88 -10.26 17.07
CA SER A 215 5.65 -10.59 18.30
C SER A 215 6.68 -11.71 18.12
N ALA A 216 6.63 -12.45 17.01
CA ALA A 216 7.54 -13.58 16.77
C ALA A 216 9.04 -13.20 16.76
N ALA A 217 9.36 -11.95 16.39
CA ALA A 217 10.72 -11.43 16.43
C ALA A 217 11.29 -11.28 17.87
N GLY A 218 10.48 -11.51 18.91
CA GLY A 218 10.98 -11.61 20.30
C GLY A 218 11.58 -12.97 20.65
N SER A 219 11.59 -13.95 19.74
CA SER A 219 12.11 -15.30 19.96
C SER A 219 13.53 -15.47 19.41
N VAL A 220 14.47 -15.87 20.26
CA VAL A 220 15.84 -16.24 19.87
C VAL A 220 15.82 -17.51 19.01
N VAL A 221 14.95 -18.46 19.35
CA VAL A 221 14.78 -19.69 18.56
C VAL A 221 14.26 -19.38 17.17
N ALA A 222 13.25 -18.52 17.03
CA ALA A 222 12.75 -18.10 15.72
C ALA A 222 13.84 -17.40 14.86
N TYR A 223 14.68 -16.59 15.49
CA TYR A 223 15.84 -15.97 14.84
C TYR A 223 16.88 -17.02 14.40
N CYS A 224 17.22 -17.97 15.26
CA CYS A 224 18.16 -19.06 14.94
C CYS A 224 17.66 -19.97 13.83
N LEU A 225 16.35 -20.17 13.71
CA LEU A 225 15.72 -20.98 12.66
C LEU A 225 15.59 -20.21 11.32
N GLY A 226 15.91 -18.91 11.30
CA GLY A 226 15.71 -18.05 10.12
C GLY A 226 14.25 -17.67 9.85
N ILE A 227 13.35 -17.91 10.81
CA ILE A 227 11.96 -17.45 10.73
C ILE A 227 11.92 -15.92 10.77
N THR A 228 12.74 -15.31 11.62
CA THR A 228 12.93 -13.87 11.71
C THR A 228 14.37 -13.47 11.42
N GLN A 229 14.63 -12.19 11.09
CA GLN A 229 15.96 -11.67 10.76
C GLN A 229 16.46 -10.64 11.78
N ILE A 230 15.72 -10.41 12.85
CA ILE A 230 16.04 -9.45 13.90
C ILE A 230 16.56 -10.21 15.13
N ASP A 231 17.75 -9.81 15.60
CA ASP A 231 18.30 -10.33 16.86
C ASP A 231 17.52 -9.79 18.07
N PRO A 232 16.72 -10.61 18.76
CA PRO A 232 15.92 -10.14 19.89
C PRO A 232 16.74 -9.71 21.09
N LEU A 233 17.96 -10.25 21.28
CA LEU A 233 18.83 -9.87 22.42
C LEU A 233 19.41 -8.47 22.21
N LYS A 234 19.75 -8.13 20.97
CA LYS A 234 20.29 -6.80 20.63
C LYS A 234 19.30 -5.67 20.91
N TYR A 235 18.00 -5.92 20.73
CA TYR A 235 16.95 -4.89 20.85
C TYR A 235 16.04 -5.05 22.07
N ASP A 236 16.40 -5.86 23.05
CA ASP A 236 15.57 -6.15 24.25
C ASP A 236 14.14 -6.56 23.89
N LEU A 237 13.98 -7.44 22.92
CA LEU A 237 12.68 -8.00 22.54
C LEU A 237 12.34 -9.18 23.45
N LEU A 238 11.05 -9.37 23.74
CA LEU A 238 10.62 -10.31 24.76
C LEU A 238 9.89 -11.52 24.18
N PHE A 239 10.40 -12.72 24.45
CA PHE A 239 9.77 -13.98 24.11
C PHE A 239 8.39 -14.17 24.78
N GLU A 240 8.23 -13.72 26.02
CA GLU A 240 6.99 -13.85 26.79
C GLU A 240 5.82 -13.05 26.23
N ARG A 241 6.14 -12.04 25.40
CA ARG A 241 5.13 -11.31 24.61
C ARG A 241 4.61 -12.15 23.45
N PHE A 242 5.41 -13.03 22.91
CA PHE A 242 5.08 -13.95 21.82
C PHE A 242 4.43 -15.23 22.36
N LEU A 243 5.12 -15.98 23.21
CA LEU A 243 4.61 -17.19 23.87
C LEU A 243 4.72 -17.06 25.39
N ASN A 244 3.63 -17.34 26.07
CA ASN A 244 3.55 -17.29 27.52
C ASN A 244 3.02 -18.63 28.04
N PRO A 245 3.79 -19.40 28.86
CA PRO A 245 3.37 -20.69 29.38
C PRO A 245 2.14 -20.62 30.26
N ASP A 246 1.87 -19.45 30.88
CA ASP A 246 0.69 -19.23 31.71
C ASP A 246 -0.62 -19.05 30.88
N ARG A 247 -0.49 -19.08 29.56
CA ARG A 247 -1.61 -19.00 28.63
C ARG A 247 -1.50 -20.08 27.55
N VAL A 248 -2.56 -20.83 27.39
CA VAL A 248 -2.69 -21.77 26.29
C VAL A 248 -3.27 -21.04 25.06
N ASN A 249 -2.45 -20.21 24.44
CA ASN A 249 -2.79 -19.60 23.15
C ASN A 249 -1.90 -20.18 22.07
N LEU A 250 -2.45 -20.36 20.88
CA LEU A 250 -1.66 -20.72 19.69
C LEU A 250 -0.64 -19.62 19.39
N PRO A 251 0.58 -19.97 18.95
CA PRO A 251 1.51 -19.01 18.40
C PRO A 251 0.96 -18.46 17.07
N ASP A 252 1.16 -17.19 16.84
CA ASP A 252 0.77 -16.50 15.61
C ASP A 252 2.03 -15.96 14.97
N ILE A 253 2.50 -16.62 13.90
CA ILE A 253 3.67 -16.21 13.14
C ILE A 253 3.21 -15.74 11.76
N ASP A 254 2.95 -14.46 11.66
CA ASP A 254 2.70 -13.79 10.38
C ASP A 254 3.99 -13.73 9.57
N THR A 255 3.93 -14.07 8.28
CA THR A 255 5.08 -14.02 7.38
C THR A 255 4.78 -13.14 6.18
N ASP A 256 5.63 -12.14 5.96
CA ASP A 256 5.57 -11.28 4.78
C ASP A 256 6.39 -11.88 3.64
N PHE A 257 5.78 -12.10 2.48
CA PHE A 257 6.43 -12.52 1.23
C PHE A 257 6.32 -11.41 0.19
N ASP A 258 7.21 -11.42 -0.80
CA ASP A 258 6.98 -10.60 -1.98
C ASP A 258 5.66 -11.02 -2.65
N ASP A 259 4.87 -10.03 -3.10
CA ASP A 259 3.51 -10.27 -3.58
C ASP A 259 3.49 -11.09 -4.89
N ASP A 260 4.55 -11.07 -5.69
CA ASP A 260 4.68 -11.89 -6.88
C ASP A 260 5.04 -13.35 -6.57
N GLY A 261 5.75 -13.58 -5.47
CA GLY A 261 6.25 -14.90 -5.06
C GLY A 261 5.31 -15.69 -4.15
N ARG A 262 4.39 -15.01 -3.47
CA ARG A 262 3.48 -15.63 -2.48
C ARG A 262 2.74 -16.85 -3.03
N GLY A 263 2.20 -16.77 -4.24
CA GLY A 263 1.50 -17.90 -4.88
C GLY A 263 2.38 -19.13 -5.10
N ARG A 264 3.67 -18.93 -5.41
CA ARG A 264 4.64 -20.06 -5.54
C ARG A 264 4.88 -20.74 -4.21
N VAL A 265 4.95 -20.00 -3.10
CA VAL A 265 5.11 -20.57 -1.76
C VAL A 265 3.88 -21.38 -1.38
N LEU A 266 2.67 -20.87 -1.61
CA LEU A 266 1.44 -21.60 -1.34
C LEU A 266 1.34 -22.89 -2.17
N GLN A 267 1.73 -22.85 -3.45
CA GLN A 267 1.78 -24.05 -4.29
C GLN A 267 2.77 -25.06 -3.74
N TRP A 268 3.97 -24.63 -3.37
CA TRP A 268 4.98 -25.51 -2.77
C TRP A 268 4.49 -26.17 -1.47
N VAL A 269 3.77 -25.40 -0.63
CA VAL A 269 3.17 -25.93 0.61
C VAL A 269 2.14 -27.02 0.29
N MET A 270 1.25 -26.79 -0.69
CA MET A 270 0.26 -27.80 -1.09
C MET A 270 0.92 -29.05 -1.67
N ASP A 271 1.96 -28.89 -2.48
CA ASP A 271 2.68 -30.01 -3.06
C ASP A 271 3.42 -30.85 -1.99
N LYS A 272 3.96 -30.21 -0.95
CA LYS A 272 4.70 -30.88 0.12
C LYS A 272 3.82 -31.50 1.19
N TYR A 273 2.81 -30.78 1.66
CA TYR A 273 1.96 -31.19 2.80
C TYR A 273 0.68 -31.90 2.37
N GLY A 274 0.37 -31.91 1.07
CA GLY A 274 -0.80 -32.57 0.48
C GLY A 274 -1.92 -31.60 0.12
N HIS A 275 -2.46 -31.78 -1.09
CA HIS A 275 -3.54 -30.92 -1.61
C HIS A 275 -4.85 -31.06 -0.83
N GLU A 276 -5.12 -32.24 -0.25
CA GLU A 276 -6.32 -32.48 0.56
C GLU A 276 -6.16 -31.95 1.99
N ASN A 277 -4.93 -31.75 2.43
CA ASN A 277 -4.59 -31.28 3.77
C ASN A 277 -4.47 -29.74 3.84
N CYS A 278 -4.57 -29.04 2.70
CA CYS A 278 -4.37 -27.61 2.59
C CYS A 278 -5.62 -26.93 2.01
N ALA A 279 -6.01 -25.79 2.58
CA ALA A 279 -7.07 -24.96 2.03
C ALA A 279 -6.91 -23.49 2.38
N HIS A 280 -7.43 -22.62 1.51
CA HIS A 280 -7.64 -21.22 1.83
C HIS A 280 -8.80 -21.05 2.81
N ILE A 281 -8.83 -19.93 3.53
CA ILE A 281 -9.94 -19.57 4.40
C ILE A 281 -10.92 -18.72 3.59
N ILE A 282 -12.21 -18.97 3.76
CA ILE A 282 -13.26 -18.16 3.14
C ILE A 282 -13.37 -16.79 3.83
N THR A 283 -13.82 -15.80 3.07
CA THR A 283 -14.32 -14.54 3.62
C THR A 283 -15.74 -14.30 3.16
N TYR A 284 -16.58 -13.76 4.04
CA TYR A 284 -17.93 -13.32 3.74
C TYR A 284 -17.95 -11.80 3.66
N SER A 285 -18.10 -11.27 2.44
CA SER A 285 -18.30 -9.83 2.27
C SER A 285 -19.75 -9.48 2.62
N THR A 286 -19.92 -8.52 3.53
CA THR A 286 -21.22 -8.02 3.92
C THR A 286 -21.53 -6.68 3.25
N MET A 287 -22.81 -6.36 3.13
CA MET A 287 -23.27 -5.07 2.62
C MET A 287 -23.01 -3.98 3.66
N ALA A 288 -21.89 -3.25 3.51
CA ALA A 288 -21.55 -2.13 4.37
C ALA A 288 -22.44 -0.91 4.05
N THR A 289 -22.60 0.01 4.99
CA THR A 289 -23.52 1.18 4.96
C THR A 289 -23.54 1.93 3.62
N LYS A 290 -22.36 2.32 3.07
CA LYS A 290 -22.30 3.05 1.79
C LYS A 290 -22.53 2.14 0.58
N ASN A 291 -22.08 0.90 0.67
CA ASN A 291 -22.26 -0.09 -0.41
C ASN A 291 -23.72 -0.53 -0.51
N SER A 292 -24.44 -0.70 0.60
CA SER A 292 -25.87 -1.05 0.56
C SER A 292 -26.68 0.01 -0.17
N ILE A 293 -26.39 1.31 0.07
CA ILE A 293 -27.07 2.40 -0.69
C ILE A 293 -26.74 2.31 -2.18
N LYS A 294 -25.48 2.13 -2.56
CA LYS A 294 -25.08 2.06 -3.99
C LYS A 294 -25.68 0.85 -4.71
N ASP A 295 -25.64 -0.30 -4.06
CA ASP A 295 -26.11 -1.55 -4.63
C ASP A 295 -27.64 -1.50 -4.84
N VAL A 296 -28.41 -1.09 -3.82
CA VAL A 296 -29.86 -0.93 -3.95
C VAL A 296 -30.22 0.19 -4.92
N ALA A 297 -29.50 1.33 -4.91
CA ALA A 297 -29.69 2.40 -5.87
C ALA A 297 -29.54 1.94 -7.33
N ARG A 298 -28.60 1.01 -7.60
CA ARG A 298 -28.45 0.39 -8.92
C ARG A 298 -29.69 -0.40 -9.32
N VAL A 299 -30.20 -1.20 -8.42
CA VAL A 299 -31.40 -2.04 -8.66
C VAL A 299 -32.66 -1.18 -8.85
N GLU A 300 -32.82 -0.12 -8.06
CA GLU A 300 -33.91 0.86 -8.17
C GLU A 300 -33.71 1.85 -9.35
N LYS A 301 -32.63 1.75 -10.11
CA LYS A 301 -32.27 2.66 -11.20
C LYS A 301 -32.22 4.14 -10.78
N LEU A 302 -31.81 4.39 -9.52
CA LEU A 302 -31.57 5.75 -9.03
C LEU A 302 -30.32 6.31 -9.71
N PRO A 303 -30.34 7.59 -10.18
CA PRO A 303 -29.17 8.19 -10.82
C PRO A 303 -27.90 8.10 -9.97
N VAL A 304 -26.77 7.78 -10.61
CA VAL A 304 -25.48 7.55 -9.93
C VAL A 304 -24.98 8.79 -9.16
N ASP A 305 -25.26 9.98 -9.67
CA ASP A 305 -24.91 11.24 -8.99
C ASP A 305 -25.71 11.43 -7.69
N VAL A 306 -26.98 11.02 -7.65
CA VAL A 306 -27.82 11.07 -6.44
C VAL A 306 -27.28 10.07 -5.40
N SER A 307 -27.07 8.81 -5.79
CA SER A 307 -26.54 7.78 -4.89
C SER A 307 -25.14 8.16 -4.35
N ASN A 308 -24.28 8.75 -5.17
CA ASN A 308 -22.98 9.26 -4.74
C ASN A 308 -23.12 10.45 -3.76
N ALA A 309 -24.11 11.34 -3.96
CA ALA A 309 -24.36 12.44 -3.03
C ALA A 309 -24.82 11.92 -1.66
N LEU A 310 -25.72 10.91 -1.63
CA LEU A 310 -26.15 10.26 -0.40
C LEU A 310 -24.97 9.64 0.36
N CYS A 311 -24.13 8.90 -0.35
CA CYS A 311 -22.94 8.26 0.25
C CYS A 311 -21.90 9.26 0.76
N LYS A 312 -21.67 10.36 0.03
CA LYS A 312 -20.74 11.44 0.44
C LYS A 312 -21.23 12.21 1.66
N ALA A 313 -22.55 12.31 1.85
CA ALA A 313 -23.11 12.98 3.00
C ALA A 313 -22.90 12.22 4.33
N ILE A 314 -22.59 10.91 4.27
CA ILE A 314 -22.30 10.12 5.46
C ILE A 314 -20.87 10.41 5.92
N PRO A 315 -20.67 10.96 7.14
CA PRO A 315 -19.35 11.23 7.68
C PRO A 315 -18.55 9.93 7.90
N GLU A 316 -17.23 10.01 7.93
CA GLU A 316 -16.37 8.84 8.20
C GLU A 316 -16.55 8.29 9.62
N ARG A 317 -16.86 9.17 10.57
CA ARG A 317 -17.20 8.82 11.95
C ARG A 317 -18.46 9.55 12.37
N LEU A 318 -19.37 8.80 12.98
CA LEU A 318 -20.60 9.37 13.53
C LEU A 318 -20.32 10.10 14.85
N PRO A 319 -21.11 11.15 15.19
CA PRO A 319 -20.98 11.88 16.45
C PRO A 319 -21.13 10.96 17.67
N ASN A 320 -20.54 11.36 18.80
CA ASN A 320 -20.68 10.68 20.10
C ASN A 320 -20.24 9.20 20.12
N GLY A 321 -19.35 8.78 19.20
CA GLY A 321 -18.86 7.40 19.13
C GLY A 321 -19.91 6.37 18.73
N MET A 322 -21.02 6.79 18.11
CA MET A 322 -22.05 5.86 17.60
C MET A 322 -21.46 4.91 16.56
N LYS A 323 -21.89 3.64 16.63
CA LYS A 323 -21.51 2.63 15.65
C LYS A 323 -21.99 3.05 14.25
N MET A 324 -21.08 2.94 13.26
CA MET A 324 -21.44 3.19 11.86
C MET A 324 -22.42 2.13 11.38
N ASN A 325 -23.64 2.54 11.09
CA ASN A 325 -24.65 1.81 10.37
C ASN A 325 -25.65 2.81 9.76
N LEU A 326 -26.47 2.36 8.81
CA LEU A 326 -27.38 3.23 8.07
C LEU A 326 -28.44 3.87 8.98
N THR A 327 -28.96 3.13 9.94
CA THR A 327 -29.93 3.65 10.92
C THR A 327 -29.36 4.81 11.73
N ASN A 328 -28.12 4.72 12.20
CA ASN A 328 -27.46 5.81 12.92
C ASN A 328 -27.02 6.93 11.98
N ALA A 329 -26.58 6.59 10.77
CA ALA A 329 -26.20 7.57 9.76
C ALA A 329 -27.40 8.47 9.35
N ILE A 330 -28.58 7.89 9.18
CA ILE A 330 -29.81 8.64 8.89
C ILE A 330 -30.10 9.67 10.00
N LYS A 331 -29.98 9.28 11.28
CA LYS A 331 -30.24 10.18 12.42
C LYS A 331 -29.33 11.41 12.41
N CYS A 332 -28.12 11.29 11.87
CA CYS A 332 -27.10 12.34 11.88
C CYS A 332 -26.98 13.11 10.56
N THR A 333 -27.64 12.68 9.50
CA THR A 333 -27.43 13.21 8.13
C THR A 333 -28.75 13.71 7.55
N PRO A 334 -29.00 15.04 7.49
CA PRO A 334 -30.25 15.60 6.97
C PRO A 334 -30.61 15.13 5.55
N LEU A 335 -29.60 14.92 4.67
CA LEU A 335 -29.83 14.47 3.30
C LEU A 335 -30.42 13.04 3.27
N LEU A 336 -29.98 12.16 4.16
CA LEU A 336 -30.53 10.81 4.27
C LEU A 336 -31.93 10.81 4.89
N GLN A 337 -32.21 11.69 5.87
CA GLN A 337 -33.55 11.88 6.42
C GLN A 337 -34.53 12.32 5.34
N ASN A 338 -34.13 13.26 4.48
CA ASN A 338 -34.95 13.73 3.37
C ASN A 338 -35.16 12.61 2.33
N ALA A 339 -34.15 11.79 2.06
CA ALA A 339 -34.23 10.66 1.14
C ALA A 339 -35.20 9.57 1.65
N GLU A 340 -35.24 9.32 2.97
CA GLU A 340 -36.17 8.33 3.59
C GLU A 340 -37.66 8.67 3.38
N VAL A 341 -37.97 9.98 3.22
CA VAL A 341 -39.34 10.46 2.99
C VAL A 341 -39.53 11.14 1.62
N SER A 342 -38.61 10.90 0.69
CA SER A 342 -38.58 11.53 -0.63
C SER A 342 -39.85 11.21 -1.43
N GLU A 343 -40.31 12.12 -2.26
CA GLU A 343 -41.40 11.90 -3.22
C GLU A 343 -40.98 10.97 -4.36
N ASP A 344 -39.66 10.94 -4.71
CA ASP A 344 -39.12 9.95 -5.64
C ASP A 344 -39.10 8.59 -4.97
N ILE A 345 -39.94 7.69 -5.47
CA ILE A 345 -40.11 6.33 -4.95
C ILE A 345 -38.79 5.54 -4.99
N ARG A 346 -37.92 5.81 -5.99
CA ARG A 346 -36.63 5.12 -6.15
C ARG A 346 -35.66 5.52 -5.03
N GLU A 347 -35.64 6.81 -4.68
CA GLU A 347 -34.78 7.32 -3.60
C GLU A 347 -35.25 6.77 -2.25
N ARG A 348 -36.59 6.82 -2.00
CA ARG A 348 -37.19 6.29 -0.77
C ARG A 348 -36.96 4.78 -0.63
N ASN A 349 -37.17 4.01 -1.71
CA ASN A 349 -36.95 2.57 -1.72
C ASN A 349 -35.47 2.24 -1.53
N THR A 350 -34.57 3.02 -2.12
CA THR A 350 -33.11 2.84 -1.92
C THR A 350 -32.75 2.89 -0.45
N ILE A 351 -33.23 3.87 0.31
CA ILE A 351 -32.94 3.96 1.75
C ILE A 351 -33.60 2.83 2.52
N LYS A 352 -34.87 2.53 2.22
CA LYS A 352 -35.65 1.46 2.88
C LYS A 352 -34.95 0.11 2.75
N TYR A 353 -34.69 -0.33 1.52
CA TYR A 353 -34.13 -1.67 1.28
C TYR A 353 -32.63 -1.74 1.60
N ALA A 354 -31.86 -0.66 1.42
CA ALA A 354 -30.49 -0.60 1.89
C ALA A 354 -30.38 -0.81 3.41
N LYS A 355 -31.34 -0.26 4.19
CA LYS A 355 -31.38 -0.43 5.65
C LYS A 355 -31.72 -1.89 6.04
N MET A 356 -32.57 -2.57 5.28
CA MET A 356 -32.89 -3.99 5.51
C MET A 356 -31.74 -4.93 5.12
N LEU A 357 -31.01 -4.60 4.05
CA LEU A 357 -29.92 -5.43 3.54
C LEU A 357 -28.56 -5.12 4.17
N GLU A 358 -28.42 -4.00 4.91
CA GLU A 358 -27.16 -3.67 5.58
C GLU A 358 -26.73 -4.78 6.54
N GLY A 359 -25.48 -5.25 6.40
CA GLY A 359 -24.91 -6.32 7.22
C GLY A 359 -25.18 -7.74 6.72
N THR A 360 -26.06 -7.93 5.75
CA THR A 360 -26.27 -9.25 5.12
C THR A 360 -25.09 -9.63 4.24
N VAL A 361 -24.88 -10.92 4.03
CA VAL A 361 -23.81 -11.43 3.15
C VAL A 361 -24.16 -11.10 1.70
N ARG A 362 -23.21 -10.43 1.03
CA ARG A 362 -23.28 -10.09 -0.39
C ARG A 362 -22.64 -11.14 -1.29
N GLY A 363 -21.59 -11.75 -0.79
CA GLY A 363 -20.83 -12.75 -1.54
C GLY A 363 -19.69 -13.33 -0.71
N THR A 364 -19.01 -14.29 -1.29
CA THR A 364 -17.86 -14.97 -0.70
C THR A 364 -16.58 -14.58 -1.43
N GLY A 365 -15.46 -14.69 -0.75
CA GLY A 365 -14.13 -14.47 -1.29
C GLY A 365 -13.10 -15.34 -0.59
N ILE A 366 -11.86 -15.22 -0.99
CA ILE A 366 -10.73 -15.86 -0.34
C ILE A 366 -10.12 -14.87 0.66
N HIS A 367 -9.75 -15.36 1.85
CA HIS A 367 -9.03 -14.56 2.83
C HIS A 367 -7.66 -14.14 2.27
N ALA A 368 -7.31 -12.87 2.47
CA ALA A 368 -6.13 -12.27 1.83
C ALA A 368 -4.79 -12.94 2.21
N CYS A 369 -4.71 -13.57 3.40
CA CYS A 369 -3.46 -14.12 3.92
C CYS A 369 -3.61 -15.49 4.58
N GLY A 370 -4.78 -15.79 5.20
CA GLY A 370 -4.96 -17.00 6.00
C GLY A 370 -5.03 -18.27 5.15
N PHE A 371 -4.21 -19.24 5.54
CA PHE A 371 -4.10 -20.54 4.90
C PHE A 371 -4.06 -21.63 5.97
N ILE A 372 -4.72 -22.74 5.72
CA ILE A 372 -4.76 -23.88 6.64
C ILE A 372 -3.85 -24.99 6.14
N ILE A 373 -3.05 -25.54 7.03
CA ILE A 373 -2.29 -26.77 6.84
C ILE A 373 -2.73 -27.74 7.94
N CYS A 374 -3.30 -28.86 7.57
CA CYS A 374 -3.83 -29.85 8.49
C CYS A 374 -3.06 -31.15 8.42
N ARG A 375 -3.16 -31.95 9.47
CA ARG A 375 -2.54 -33.27 9.54
C ARG A 375 -3.23 -34.29 8.63
N ASN A 376 -4.57 -34.23 8.59
CA ASN A 376 -5.46 -35.10 7.81
C ASN A 376 -6.20 -34.24 6.77
N PRO A 377 -6.94 -34.86 5.83
CA PRO A 377 -7.82 -34.13 4.92
C PRO A 377 -8.71 -33.12 5.65
N ILE A 378 -8.80 -31.90 5.14
CA ILE A 378 -9.51 -30.80 5.82
C ILE A 378 -11.01 -31.06 5.94
N ASP A 379 -11.59 -31.78 4.96
CA ASP A 379 -13.01 -32.13 4.93
C ASP A 379 -13.45 -33.11 6.05
N GLU A 380 -12.50 -33.76 6.74
CA GLU A 380 -12.76 -34.50 7.98
C GLU A 380 -13.12 -33.56 9.16
N TRP A 381 -12.73 -32.27 9.09
CA TRP A 381 -12.85 -31.30 10.17
C TRP A 381 -13.85 -30.20 9.89
N VAL A 382 -13.90 -29.68 8.67
CA VAL A 382 -14.75 -28.55 8.27
C VAL A 382 -15.25 -28.74 6.84
N PRO A 383 -16.44 -28.24 6.51
CA PRO A 383 -16.92 -28.24 5.12
C PRO A 383 -15.98 -27.41 4.23
N ILE A 384 -15.74 -27.89 3.03
CA ILE A 384 -14.93 -27.20 2.01
C ILE A 384 -15.73 -26.93 0.74
N SER A 385 -15.31 -25.94 -0.02
CA SER A 385 -15.80 -25.61 -1.36
C SER A 385 -14.60 -25.19 -2.24
N THR A 386 -14.87 -24.66 -3.41
CA THR A 386 -13.83 -24.12 -4.30
C THR A 386 -14.10 -22.66 -4.62
N ALA A 387 -13.03 -21.87 -4.75
CA ALA A 387 -13.08 -20.50 -5.23
C ALA A 387 -11.95 -20.25 -6.22
N THR A 388 -12.09 -19.21 -7.07
CA THR A 388 -11.04 -18.81 -8.01
C THR A 388 -10.04 -17.91 -7.29
N ASP A 389 -8.75 -18.24 -7.38
CA ASP A 389 -7.66 -17.44 -6.80
C ASP A 389 -6.79 -16.85 -7.92
N PRO A 390 -6.60 -15.51 -7.93
CA PRO A 390 -5.71 -14.84 -8.88
C PRO A 390 -4.26 -15.33 -8.82
N ASP A 391 -3.75 -15.68 -7.63
CA ASP A 391 -2.39 -16.17 -7.43
C ASP A 391 -2.15 -17.54 -8.10
N PHE A 392 -3.20 -18.27 -8.43
CA PHE A 392 -3.16 -19.57 -9.10
C PHE A 392 -3.62 -19.52 -10.56
N SER A 393 -3.39 -18.43 -11.25
CA SER A 393 -3.80 -18.25 -12.67
C SER A 393 -5.29 -18.51 -12.89
N GLU A 394 -6.11 -18.01 -11.99
CA GLU A 394 -7.58 -18.17 -11.98
C GLU A 394 -8.07 -19.63 -11.88
N LYS A 395 -7.23 -20.55 -11.43
CA LYS A 395 -7.66 -21.91 -11.10
C LYS A 395 -8.50 -21.94 -9.83
N LYS A 396 -9.38 -22.91 -9.75
CA LYS A 396 -10.15 -23.18 -8.54
C LYS A 396 -9.28 -23.83 -7.49
N VAL A 397 -9.28 -23.26 -6.29
CA VAL A 397 -8.56 -23.76 -5.10
C VAL A 397 -9.56 -24.18 -4.01
N PRO A 398 -9.19 -25.14 -3.12
CA PRO A 398 -10.02 -25.51 -1.99
C PRO A 398 -10.12 -24.35 -0.98
N VAL A 399 -11.33 -24.13 -0.46
CA VAL A 399 -11.64 -23.07 0.49
C VAL A 399 -12.53 -23.61 1.61
N THR A 400 -12.18 -23.33 2.87
CA THR A 400 -13.02 -23.71 4.01
C THR A 400 -14.34 -22.95 3.98
N GLN A 401 -15.40 -23.50 4.62
CA GLN A 401 -16.69 -22.82 4.73
C GLN A 401 -16.88 -22.09 6.06
N TYR A 402 -15.95 -22.25 7.00
CA TYR A 402 -15.83 -21.41 8.19
C TYR A 402 -14.79 -20.32 7.94
N ASP A 403 -15.12 -19.10 8.32
CA ASP A 403 -14.26 -17.93 8.13
C ASP A 403 -13.18 -17.80 9.21
N GLY A 404 -12.28 -16.82 9.06
CA GLY A 404 -11.17 -16.58 9.97
C GLY A 404 -11.57 -16.26 11.42
N HIS A 405 -12.84 -15.92 11.69
CA HIS A 405 -13.31 -15.63 13.05
C HIS A 405 -13.59 -16.89 13.87
N VAL A 406 -13.99 -17.97 13.20
CA VAL A 406 -14.44 -19.19 13.85
C VAL A 406 -13.59 -20.42 13.54
N ILE A 407 -12.76 -20.38 12.49
CA ILE A 407 -11.98 -21.53 12.04
C ILE A 407 -11.08 -22.12 13.15
N GLU A 408 -10.48 -21.28 13.98
CA GLU A 408 -9.59 -21.72 15.05
C GLU A 408 -10.35 -22.49 16.15
N SER A 409 -11.63 -22.23 16.33
CA SER A 409 -12.47 -22.98 17.28
C SER A 409 -12.64 -24.44 16.89
N THR A 410 -12.48 -24.76 15.60
CA THR A 410 -12.52 -26.14 15.10
C THR A 410 -11.21 -26.90 15.30
N GLY A 411 -10.21 -26.26 15.91
CA GLY A 411 -8.87 -26.81 16.12
C GLY A 411 -7.91 -26.64 14.95
N LEU A 412 -8.38 -26.18 13.79
CA LEU A 412 -7.49 -25.90 12.65
C LEU A 412 -6.64 -24.66 12.91
N ILE A 413 -5.36 -24.74 12.54
CA ILE A 413 -4.40 -23.67 12.75
C ILE A 413 -4.29 -22.82 11.49
N LYS A 414 -4.58 -21.51 11.65
CA LYS A 414 -4.39 -20.54 10.60
C LYS A 414 -2.91 -20.14 10.52
N MET A 415 -2.36 -20.14 9.33
CA MET A 415 -1.05 -19.60 9.01
C MET A 415 -1.21 -18.41 8.07
N ASP A 416 -0.58 -17.28 8.38
CA ASP A 416 -0.76 -16.04 7.61
C ASP A 416 0.41 -15.82 6.63
N PHE A 417 0.12 -16.00 5.34
CA PHE A 417 1.00 -15.72 4.21
C PHE A 417 0.65 -14.35 3.63
N LEU A 418 1.37 -13.32 4.05
CA LEU A 418 1.08 -11.95 3.66
C LEU A 418 1.88 -11.53 2.44
N GLY A 419 1.23 -10.91 1.45
CA GLY A 419 1.91 -10.26 0.33
C GLY A 419 2.29 -8.83 0.69
N LEU A 420 3.57 -8.50 0.71
CA LEU A 420 4.09 -7.16 0.97
C LEU A 420 4.76 -6.59 -0.29
N LYS A 421 4.09 -5.64 -0.95
CA LYS A 421 4.58 -5.00 -2.18
C LYS A 421 5.97 -4.39 -2.04
N THR A 422 6.33 -3.90 -0.86
CA THR A 422 7.66 -3.33 -0.61
C THR A 422 8.78 -4.35 -0.81
N LEU A 423 8.55 -5.62 -0.51
CA LEU A 423 9.55 -6.67 -0.76
C LEU A 423 9.75 -6.87 -2.27
N SER A 424 8.69 -6.83 -3.07
CA SER A 424 8.79 -6.87 -4.52
C SER A 424 9.47 -5.62 -5.09
N GLU A 425 9.21 -4.44 -4.51
CA GLU A 425 9.89 -3.19 -4.86
C GLU A 425 11.39 -3.28 -4.58
N LEU A 426 11.79 -3.82 -3.43
CA LEU A 426 13.19 -4.04 -3.07
C LEU A 426 13.84 -5.08 -3.99
N LYS A 427 13.16 -6.18 -4.29
CA LYS A 427 13.65 -7.21 -5.22
C LYS A 427 13.89 -6.65 -6.62
N GLU A 428 12.94 -5.87 -7.13
CA GLU A 428 13.08 -5.19 -8.43
C GLU A 428 14.23 -4.17 -8.39
N ALA A 429 14.38 -3.41 -7.30
CA ALA A 429 15.49 -2.47 -7.13
C ALA A 429 16.86 -3.18 -7.17
N CYS A 430 17.03 -4.29 -6.46
CA CYS A 430 18.26 -5.09 -6.51
C CYS A 430 18.54 -5.62 -7.91
N LYS A 431 17.50 -6.02 -8.65
CA LYS A 431 17.63 -6.47 -10.04
C LYS A 431 18.08 -5.33 -10.96
N VAL A 432 17.48 -4.15 -10.84
CA VAL A 432 17.86 -2.97 -11.63
C VAL A 432 19.31 -2.56 -11.32
N VAL A 433 19.71 -2.51 -10.03
CA VAL A 433 21.09 -2.22 -9.62
C VAL A 433 22.07 -3.20 -10.26
N LYS A 434 21.79 -4.51 -10.20
CA LYS A 434 22.63 -5.52 -10.83
C LYS A 434 22.78 -5.32 -12.34
N GLN A 435 21.71 -4.88 -13.02
CA GLN A 435 21.73 -4.65 -14.47
C GLN A 435 22.51 -3.38 -14.85
N THR A 436 22.47 -2.34 -14.02
CA THR A 436 23.08 -1.03 -14.33
C THR A 436 24.52 -0.92 -13.86
N THR A 437 24.81 -1.35 -12.62
CA THR A 437 26.11 -1.21 -11.99
C THR A 437 26.92 -2.52 -11.94
N GLY A 438 26.25 -3.67 -12.03
CA GLY A 438 26.85 -4.97 -11.81
C GLY A 438 26.90 -5.40 -10.34
N ASP A 439 26.55 -4.53 -9.41
CA ASP A 439 26.57 -4.82 -7.97
C ASP A 439 25.46 -5.80 -7.57
N VAL A 440 25.81 -6.73 -6.71
CA VAL A 440 24.86 -7.68 -6.12
C VAL A 440 24.64 -7.29 -4.66
N ILE A 441 23.46 -6.75 -4.35
CA ILE A 441 23.13 -6.27 -3.02
C ILE A 441 22.46 -7.38 -2.22
N ASP A 442 23.02 -7.70 -1.05
CA ASP A 442 22.42 -8.55 -0.03
C ASP A 442 21.81 -7.66 1.06
N LEU A 443 20.51 -7.45 0.97
CA LEU A 443 19.78 -6.56 1.88
C LEU A 443 19.79 -7.02 3.35
N GLU A 444 20.09 -8.29 3.61
CA GLU A 444 20.19 -8.82 4.98
C GLU A 444 21.53 -8.42 5.64
N LYS A 445 22.56 -8.06 4.84
CA LYS A 445 23.90 -7.74 5.30
C LYS A 445 24.29 -6.27 5.18
N ILE A 446 23.36 -5.40 4.85
CA ILE A 446 23.66 -3.96 4.81
C ILE A 446 23.99 -3.43 6.20
N PRO A 447 24.94 -2.47 6.33
CA PRO A 447 25.33 -1.89 7.62
C PRO A 447 24.17 -1.06 8.19
N ILE A 448 23.87 -1.27 9.49
CA ILE A 448 22.80 -0.56 10.20
C ILE A 448 23.17 0.90 10.59
N ASP A 449 24.42 1.25 10.46
CA ASP A 449 25.03 2.54 10.83
C ASP A 449 25.49 3.34 9.59
N ASP A 450 24.89 3.09 8.43
CA ASP A 450 25.27 3.76 7.19
C ASP A 450 24.90 5.25 7.21
N GLU A 451 25.92 6.10 7.09
CA GLU A 451 25.79 7.54 7.22
C GLU A 451 24.88 8.15 6.12
N LEU A 452 25.00 7.70 4.87
CA LEU A 452 24.19 8.22 3.77
C LEU A 452 22.71 7.94 3.98
N THR A 453 22.37 6.78 4.51
CA THR A 453 21.01 6.41 4.84
C THR A 453 20.42 7.32 5.92
N TYR A 454 21.18 7.60 7.01
CA TYR A 454 20.72 8.55 8.03
C TYR A 454 20.59 9.97 7.51
N GLN A 455 21.52 10.43 6.67
CA GLN A 455 21.42 11.75 6.03
C GLN A 455 20.15 11.89 5.18
N LEU A 456 19.72 10.84 4.49
CA LEU A 456 18.46 10.82 3.75
C LEU A 456 17.27 11.02 4.69
N TYR A 457 17.22 10.32 5.84
CA TYR A 457 16.22 10.52 6.88
C TYR A 457 16.24 11.94 7.45
N GLN A 458 17.43 12.46 7.78
CA GLN A 458 17.62 13.80 8.36
C GLN A 458 17.14 14.90 7.41
N ARG A 459 17.32 14.75 6.10
CA ARG A 459 16.79 15.67 5.09
C ARG A 459 15.29 15.49 4.85
N GLY A 460 14.67 14.43 5.37
CA GLY A 460 13.27 14.08 5.13
C GLY A 460 12.99 13.71 3.67
N GLN A 461 13.99 13.26 2.92
CA GLN A 461 13.87 12.83 1.52
C GLN A 461 13.37 11.38 1.42
N THR A 462 12.26 11.09 2.10
CA THR A 462 11.78 9.73 2.34
C THR A 462 10.55 9.35 1.50
N VAL A 463 10.25 10.10 0.45
CA VAL A 463 9.22 9.69 -0.54
C VAL A 463 9.62 8.35 -1.15
N GLY A 464 8.67 7.41 -1.18
CA GLY A 464 8.88 6.04 -1.65
C GLY A 464 9.56 5.12 -0.64
N THR A 465 9.94 5.56 0.56
CA THR A 465 10.46 4.69 1.62
C THR A 465 9.32 4.09 2.45
N PHE A 466 9.47 2.83 2.83
CA PHE A 466 8.43 2.13 3.58
C PHE A 466 8.17 2.79 4.94
N GLN A 467 6.91 3.05 5.27
CA GLN A 467 6.40 3.65 6.52
C GLN A 467 6.83 5.10 6.82
N PHE A 468 7.79 5.68 6.11
CA PHE A 468 8.35 7.00 6.42
C PHE A 468 8.07 8.08 5.36
N GLU A 469 7.22 7.79 4.37
CA GLU A 469 7.03 8.64 3.20
C GLU A 469 6.03 9.79 3.36
N SER A 470 5.18 9.79 4.42
CA SER A 470 4.15 10.82 4.58
C SER A 470 4.77 12.20 4.89
N ALA A 471 4.12 13.28 4.42
CA ALA A 471 4.60 14.65 4.63
C ALA A 471 4.78 15.00 6.12
N GLY A 472 3.87 14.52 6.99
CA GLY A 472 3.99 14.70 8.44
C GLY A 472 5.20 13.97 9.03
N MET A 473 5.45 12.74 8.60
CA MET A 473 6.63 11.99 9.01
C MET A 473 7.93 12.68 8.54
N GLN A 474 7.98 13.13 7.29
CA GLN A 474 9.13 13.85 6.75
C GLN A 474 9.46 15.11 7.57
N LYS A 475 8.43 15.86 8.02
CA LYS A 475 8.60 17.01 8.90
C LYS A 475 9.26 16.61 10.21
N TYR A 476 8.74 15.60 10.89
CA TYR A 476 9.29 15.13 12.16
C TYR A 476 10.71 14.55 12.01
N LEU A 477 11.02 13.88 10.90
CA LEU A 477 12.37 13.37 10.64
C LEU A 477 13.39 14.50 10.49
N ARG A 478 13.04 15.60 9.84
CA ARG A 478 13.89 16.80 9.76
C ARG A 478 14.16 17.45 11.12
N GLU A 479 13.16 17.45 12.00
CA GLU A 479 13.30 17.97 13.34
C GLU A 479 14.06 17.02 14.27
N LEU A 480 13.86 15.71 14.13
CA LEU A 480 14.48 14.67 14.95
C LEU A 480 15.96 14.47 14.65
N HIS A 481 16.38 14.61 13.39
CA HIS A 481 17.73 14.23 12.95
C HIS A 481 18.14 12.81 13.40
N PRO A 482 17.50 11.74 12.90
CA PRO A 482 17.82 10.38 13.31
C PRO A 482 19.30 10.05 13.10
N THR A 483 19.93 9.42 14.08
CA THR A 483 21.35 9.05 14.06
C THR A 483 21.58 7.58 14.38
N VAL A 484 20.59 6.93 14.94
CA VAL A 484 20.65 5.52 15.35
C VAL A 484 19.34 4.81 14.96
N PHE A 485 19.40 3.49 14.83
CA PHE A 485 18.25 2.70 14.39
C PHE A 485 17.09 2.76 15.40
N GLU A 486 17.37 2.88 16.66
CA GLU A 486 16.41 3.04 17.75
C GLU A 486 15.52 4.28 17.56
N ASP A 487 16.04 5.35 16.98
CA ASP A 487 15.23 6.55 16.63
C ASP A 487 14.14 6.20 15.60
N LEU A 488 14.47 5.37 14.61
CA LEU A 488 13.54 4.93 13.58
C LEU A 488 12.47 3.98 14.17
N ILE A 489 12.86 3.07 15.05
CA ILE A 489 11.93 2.18 15.76
C ILE A 489 10.93 3.00 16.57
N ALA A 490 11.42 3.99 17.32
CA ALA A 490 10.57 4.86 18.12
C ALA A 490 9.61 5.70 17.26
N MET A 491 10.07 6.27 16.16
CA MET A 491 9.23 7.05 15.25
C MET A 491 8.14 6.19 14.60
N ASN A 492 8.46 4.96 14.22
CA ASN A 492 7.49 4.01 13.68
C ASN A 492 6.39 3.68 14.73
N ALA A 493 6.76 3.59 15.99
CA ALA A 493 5.83 3.35 17.09
C ALA A 493 4.99 4.58 17.45
N LEU A 494 5.58 5.79 17.43
CA LEU A 494 4.94 7.03 17.89
C LEU A 494 4.07 7.71 16.82
N TYR A 495 4.42 7.58 15.54
CA TYR A 495 3.69 8.27 14.47
C TYR A 495 2.33 7.61 14.18
N ARG A 496 1.39 7.77 15.10
CA ARG A 496 0.01 7.27 15.05
C ARG A 496 -0.92 8.20 15.82
N PRO A 497 -2.21 8.26 15.49
CA PRO A 497 -3.17 9.02 16.29
C PRO A 497 -3.11 8.62 17.78
N GLY A 498 -2.88 9.58 18.66
CA GLY A 498 -2.69 9.40 20.10
C GLY A 498 -1.22 9.55 20.51
N PRO A 499 -0.33 8.58 20.23
CA PRO A 499 1.09 8.68 20.63
C PRO A 499 1.87 9.81 19.94
N MET A 500 1.38 10.30 18.82
CA MET A 500 1.98 11.42 18.05
C MET A 500 2.19 12.68 18.89
N ASP A 501 1.38 12.90 19.91
CA ASP A 501 1.51 14.04 20.82
C ASP A 501 2.81 14.02 21.64
N TYR A 502 3.46 12.88 21.79
CA TYR A 502 4.74 12.72 22.48
C TYR A 502 5.96 12.98 21.59
N ILE A 503 5.80 13.05 20.28
CA ILE A 503 6.93 13.25 19.35
C ILE A 503 7.69 14.54 19.62
N PRO A 504 7.06 15.71 19.88
CA PRO A 504 7.79 16.93 20.20
C PRO A 504 8.69 16.80 21.44
N ASP A 505 8.22 16.11 22.49
CA ASP A 505 9.01 15.86 23.69
C ASP A 505 10.16 14.88 23.42
N PHE A 506 9.93 13.83 22.62
CA PHE A 506 10.94 12.90 22.18
C PHE A 506 12.09 13.62 21.44
N ILE A 507 11.75 14.52 20.51
CA ILE A 507 12.71 15.33 19.76
C ILE A 507 13.50 16.24 20.70
N LYS A 508 12.83 16.98 21.60
CA LYS A 508 13.50 17.87 22.55
C LYS A 508 14.51 17.11 23.43
N ARG A 509 14.13 15.96 23.98
CA ARG A 509 15.00 15.16 24.84
C ARG A 509 16.16 14.54 24.11
N LYS A 510 16.00 14.18 22.82
CA LYS A 510 17.11 13.74 21.99
C LYS A 510 18.15 14.83 21.83
N HIS A 511 17.74 16.08 21.56
CA HIS A 511 18.64 17.19 21.32
C HIS A 511 19.23 17.82 22.59
N ASP A 512 18.52 17.68 23.71
CA ASP A 512 18.97 18.15 25.01
C ASP A 512 18.88 17.04 26.07
N PRO A 513 19.96 16.26 26.26
CA PRO A 513 20.02 15.19 27.25
C PRO A 513 19.73 15.63 28.70
N SER A 514 19.85 16.93 29.02
CA SER A 514 19.55 17.44 30.38
C SER A 514 18.05 17.36 30.71
N LEU A 515 17.20 17.26 29.70
CA LEU A 515 15.76 17.10 29.86
C LEU A 515 15.35 15.66 30.11
N VAL A 516 16.25 14.69 29.90
CA VAL A 516 15.96 13.27 30.14
C VAL A 516 15.96 13.02 31.65
N LYS A 517 14.83 12.55 32.17
CA LYS A 517 14.66 12.24 33.60
C LYS A 517 14.07 10.86 33.75
N TYR A 518 14.55 10.14 34.75
CA TYR A 518 14.02 8.86 35.16
C TYR A 518 13.42 9.00 36.57
N ASP A 519 12.16 8.56 36.76
CA ASP A 519 11.51 8.65 38.07
C ASP A 519 12.26 7.83 39.12
N ILE A 520 12.83 6.70 38.75
CA ILE A 520 13.74 5.88 39.52
C ILE A 520 14.99 5.61 38.70
N PRO A 521 16.21 5.82 39.21
CA PRO A 521 17.46 5.70 38.42
C PRO A 521 17.61 4.39 37.63
N CYS A 522 17.17 3.26 38.18
CA CYS A 522 17.27 1.96 37.52
C CYS A 522 16.43 1.84 36.25
N MET A 523 15.44 2.72 36.04
CA MET A 523 14.62 2.75 34.83
C MET A 523 15.43 3.16 33.58
N GLU A 524 16.58 3.83 33.75
CA GLU A 524 17.47 4.19 32.66
C GLU A 524 17.81 2.98 31.79
N LYS A 525 18.01 1.81 32.38
CA LYS A 525 18.37 0.59 31.67
C LYS A 525 17.44 0.30 30.48
N TYR A 526 16.14 0.53 30.62
CA TYR A 526 15.12 0.21 29.61
C TYR A 526 14.50 1.42 28.92
N LEU A 527 14.74 2.65 29.44
CA LEU A 527 14.19 3.88 28.86
C LEU A 527 15.26 4.74 28.17
N LYS A 528 16.52 4.37 28.20
CA LYS A 528 17.61 5.13 27.62
C LYS A 528 17.41 5.37 26.11
N ASP A 529 17.07 4.33 25.34
CA ASP A 529 16.90 4.38 23.89
C ASP A 529 15.68 5.20 23.45
N THR A 530 14.77 5.50 24.39
CA THR A 530 13.59 6.33 24.16
C THR A 530 13.61 7.63 24.96
N TYR A 531 14.80 8.06 25.37
CA TYR A 531 15.05 9.34 26.06
C TYR A 531 14.16 9.54 27.30
N GLY A 532 13.94 8.46 28.06
CA GLY A 532 13.13 8.47 29.29
C GLY A 532 11.61 8.46 29.05
N ILE A 533 11.17 8.28 27.83
CA ILE A 533 9.73 8.15 27.49
C ILE A 533 9.37 6.67 27.34
N THR A 534 8.29 6.25 27.96
CA THR A 534 7.74 4.91 27.71
C THR A 534 7.05 4.89 26.36
N VAL A 535 7.56 4.09 25.40
CA VAL A 535 7.03 3.97 24.04
C VAL A 535 6.47 2.58 23.78
N TYR A 536 7.10 1.54 24.34
CA TYR A 536 6.84 0.16 24.01
C TYR A 536 6.16 -0.62 25.13
N GLN A 537 5.35 -1.60 24.76
CA GLN A 537 4.75 -2.56 25.70
C GLN A 537 5.82 -3.34 26.48
N GLU A 538 6.89 -3.70 25.79
CA GLU A 538 8.04 -4.41 26.36
C GLU A 538 8.70 -3.62 27.49
N GLN A 539 8.75 -2.29 27.40
CA GLN A 539 9.29 -1.44 28.47
C GLN A 539 8.45 -1.54 29.74
N VAL A 540 7.13 -1.52 29.64
CA VAL A 540 6.22 -1.72 30.78
C VAL A 540 6.43 -3.09 31.42
N MET A 541 6.58 -4.14 30.60
CA MET A 541 6.83 -5.51 31.07
C MET A 541 8.15 -5.61 31.82
N LEU A 542 9.23 -5.10 31.24
CA LEU A 542 10.57 -5.14 31.85
C LEU A 542 10.64 -4.31 33.13
N LEU A 543 10.07 -3.11 33.13
CA LEU A 543 10.04 -2.25 34.29
C LEU A 543 9.19 -2.82 35.43
N SER A 544 8.06 -3.46 35.17
CA SER A 544 7.26 -4.12 36.22
C SER A 544 8.01 -5.28 36.91
N ARG A 545 8.83 -5.98 36.14
CA ARG A 545 9.73 -7.04 36.66
C ARG A 545 10.85 -6.44 37.49
N GLN A 546 11.51 -5.38 36.97
CA GLN A 546 12.63 -4.74 37.65
C GLN A 546 12.22 -4.01 38.93
N LEU A 547 11.11 -3.25 38.90
CA LEU A 547 10.68 -2.43 40.04
C LEU A 547 9.94 -3.22 41.11
N ALA A 548 9.14 -4.22 40.73
CA ALA A 548 8.21 -4.89 41.60
C ALA A 548 8.27 -6.45 41.55
N ASN A 549 9.34 -7.02 41.00
CA ASN A 549 9.55 -8.48 40.95
C ASN A 549 8.38 -9.25 40.27
N PHE A 550 7.66 -8.64 39.34
CA PHE A 550 6.63 -9.35 38.63
C PHE A 550 7.23 -10.52 37.85
N THR A 551 6.53 -11.64 37.85
CA THR A 551 6.92 -12.78 37.00
C THR A 551 6.75 -12.46 35.52
N ARG A 552 7.31 -13.29 34.63
CA ARG A 552 7.14 -13.17 33.19
C ARG A 552 5.66 -13.17 32.80
N GLY A 553 4.86 -14.09 33.36
CA GLY A 553 3.44 -14.18 33.13
C GLY A 553 2.64 -12.98 33.64
N GLU A 554 2.98 -12.49 34.84
CA GLU A 554 2.32 -11.32 35.44
C GLU A 554 2.60 -10.05 34.65
N SER A 555 3.82 -9.84 34.16
CA SER A 555 4.16 -8.68 33.31
C SER A 555 3.39 -8.68 32.00
N ASP A 556 3.19 -9.83 31.35
CA ASP A 556 2.36 -9.94 30.16
C ASP A 556 0.87 -9.77 30.47
N ALA A 557 0.38 -10.31 31.61
CA ALA A 557 -1.00 -10.08 32.05
C ALA A 557 -1.27 -8.58 32.28
N LEU A 558 -0.33 -7.87 32.89
CA LEU A 558 -0.39 -6.41 33.09
C LEU A 558 -0.50 -5.67 31.75
N ARG A 559 0.42 -5.96 30.81
CA ARG A 559 0.41 -5.38 29.48
C ARG A 559 -0.94 -5.56 28.78
N LYS A 560 -1.48 -6.79 28.82
CA LYS A 560 -2.77 -7.11 28.17
C LYS A 560 -3.94 -6.38 28.85
N ALA A 561 -3.96 -6.37 30.16
CA ALA A 561 -5.01 -5.71 30.93
C ALA A 561 -5.04 -4.20 30.67
N MET A 562 -3.88 -3.56 30.63
CA MET A 562 -3.73 -2.15 30.31
C MET A 562 -4.12 -1.87 28.84
N GLY A 563 -3.59 -2.63 27.89
CA GLY A 563 -3.86 -2.44 26.45
C GLY A 563 -5.34 -2.63 26.08
N LYS A 564 -6.04 -3.57 26.74
CA LYS A 564 -7.48 -3.81 26.54
C LYS A 564 -8.37 -3.01 27.48
N LYS A 565 -7.80 -2.11 28.30
CA LYS A 565 -8.51 -1.28 29.31
C LYS A 565 -9.35 -2.12 30.29
N MET A 566 -8.83 -3.26 30.72
CA MET A 566 -9.50 -4.17 31.65
C MET A 566 -9.31 -3.68 33.11
N LYS A 567 -10.02 -2.60 33.44
CA LYS A 567 -9.83 -1.86 34.71
C LYS A 567 -9.82 -2.74 35.95
N ALA A 568 -10.72 -3.72 36.03
CA ALA A 568 -10.80 -4.63 37.20
C ALA A 568 -9.51 -5.45 37.45
N ILE A 569 -8.80 -5.81 36.37
CA ILE A 569 -7.54 -6.55 36.48
C ILE A 569 -6.40 -5.59 36.84
N VAL A 570 -6.36 -4.42 36.23
CA VAL A 570 -5.36 -3.36 36.49
C VAL A 570 -5.44 -2.93 37.96
N ASP A 571 -6.65 -2.65 38.48
CA ASP A 571 -6.89 -2.27 39.85
C ASP A 571 -6.48 -3.39 40.85
N LYS A 572 -6.63 -4.66 40.45
CA LYS A 572 -6.19 -5.81 41.28
C LYS A 572 -4.66 -5.95 41.35
N MET A 573 -3.96 -5.58 40.29
CA MET A 573 -2.50 -5.71 40.21
C MET A 573 -1.76 -4.54 40.83
N LYS A 574 -2.36 -3.35 40.93
CA LYS A 574 -1.75 -2.14 41.48
C LYS A 574 -1.23 -2.30 42.89
N PRO A 575 -2.01 -2.83 43.87
CA PRO A 575 -1.53 -3.01 45.26
C PRO A 575 -0.30 -3.91 45.33
N LYS A 576 -0.24 -4.97 44.51
CA LYS A 576 0.91 -5.86 44.43
C LYS A 576 2.15 -5.12 43.93
N PHE A 577 2.02 -4.34 42.86
CA PHE A 577 3.11 -3.52 42.30
C PHE A 577 3.68 -2.56 43.33
N ILE A 578 2.83 -1.80 44.03
CA ILE A 578 3.25 -0.84 45.06
C ILE A 578 3.96 -1.58 46.23
N LYS A 579 3.37 -2.68 46.74
CA LYS A 579 3.93 -3.43 47.85
C LYS A 579 5.30 -4.01 47.53
N GLN A 580 5.41 -4.73 46.42
CA GLN A 580 6.68 -5.34 46.01
C GLN A 580 7.74 -4.32 45.62
N GLY A 581 7.31 -3.18 45.02
CA GLY A 581 8.21 -2.05 44.74
C GLY A 581 8.77 -1.40 46.03
N GLN A 582 7.97 -1.29 47.09
CA GLN A 582 8.42 -0.84 48.39
C GLN A 582 9.40 -1.82 49.03
N GLU A 583 9.15 -3.13 48.89
CA GLU A 583 10.07 -4.18 49.36
C GLU A 583 11.43 -4.09 48.67
N ASN A 584 11.46 -3.61 47.42
CA ASN A 584 12.68 -3.31 46.65
C ASN A 584 13.33 -1.95 47.01
N GLY A 585 12.77 -1.21 47.98
CA GLY A 585 13.32 0.07 48.45
C GLY A 585 12.89 1.29 47.67
N HIS A 586 11.85 1.21 46.85
CA HIS A 586 11.33 2.33 46.09
C HIS A 586 10.25 3.13 46.84
N ASP A 587 10.20 4.44 46.62
CA ASP A 587 9.19 5.32 47.19
C ASP A 587 7.78 4.99 46.65
N PRO A 588 6.78 4.72 47.52
CA PRO A 588 5.44 4.39 47.09
C PRO A 588 4.74 5.49 46.29
N GLN A 589 5.03 6.76 46.57
CA GLN A 589 4.45 7.88 45.82
C GLN A 589 4.99 7.91 44.37
N VAL A 590 6.29 7.61 44.18
CA VAL A 590 6.90 7.49 42.86
C VAL A 590 6.34 6.28 42.12
N LEU A 591 6.19 5.15 42.79
CA LEU A 591 5.58 3.96 42.18
C LEU A 591 4.13 4.20 41.77
N GLU A 592 3.35 4.95 42.57
CA GLU A 592 1.98 5.29 42.21
C GLU A 592 1.89 6.23 41.00
N LYS A 593 2.81 7.20 40.90
CA LYS A 593 2.96 8.06 39.75
C LYS A 593 3.28 7.23 38.50
N ILE A 594 4.27 6.34 38.58
CA ILE A 594 4.66 5.47 37.44
C ILE A 594 3.46 4.62 36.98
N TRP A 595 2.72 4.03 37.90
CA TRP A 595 1.52 3.26 37.59
C TRP A 595 0.46 4.10 36.90
N SER A 596 0.18 5.30 37.40
CA SER A 596 -0.77 6.24 36.82
C SER A 596 -0.36 6.68 35.41
N ASP A 597 0.93 6.88 35.19
CA ASP A 597 1.46 7.22 33.86
C ASP A 597 1.32 6.03 32.89
N TRP A 598 1.54 4.80 33.35
CA TRP A 598 1.31 3.61 32.56
C TRP A 598 -0.17 3.40 32.21
N GLU A 599 -1.10 3.67 33.12
CA GLU A 599 -2.55 3.60 32.85
C GLU A 599 -2.96 4.56 31.72
N LYS A 600 -2.41 5.77 31.71
CA LYS A 600 -2.65 6.75 30.63
C LYS A 600 -2.04 6.30 29.32
N PHE A 601 -0.82 5.81 29.37
CA PHE A 601 0.00 5.51 28.21
C PHE A 601 -0.26 4.12 27.61
N ALA A 602 -0.66 3.14 28.41
CA ALA A 602 -0.77 1.73 28.02
C ALA A 602 -1.75 1.46 26.87
N SER A 603 -2.75 2.35 26.67
CA SER A 603 -3.64 2.26 25.50
C SER A 603 -2.95 2.65 24.19
N TYR A 604 -1.76 3.25 24.25
CA TYR A 604 -0.98 3.77 23.12
C TYR A 604 0.36 3.05 22.95
N ALA A 605 0.81 2.27 23.95
CA ALA A 605 2.06 1.52 23.88
C ALA A 605 2.08 0.55 22.67
N PHE A 606 3.20 0.53 21.96
CA PHE A 606 3.35 -0.28 20.75
C PHE A 606 4.18 -1.53 20.99
N ASN A 607 4.01 -2.54 20.13
CA ASN A 607 4.86 -3.72 20.10
C ASN A 607 6.24 -3.34 19.52
N LYS A 608 7.28 -3.40 20.35
CA LYS A 608 8.67 -3.10 19.92
C LYS A 608 9.14 -4.07 18.85
N SER A 609 8.82 -5.36 18.98
CA SER A 609 9.20 -6.40 18.01
C SER A 609 8.68 -6.07 16.60
N HIS A 610 7.40 -5.70 16.48
CA HIS A 610 6.82 -5.29 15.20
C HIS A 610 7.46 -3.99 14.66
N ALA A 611 7.63 -2.98 15.52
CA ALA A 611 8.27 -1.72 15.13
C ALA A 611 9.70 -1.93 14.63
N THR A 612 10.46 -2.82 15.26
CA THR A 612 11.84 -3.15 14.87
C THR A 612 11.89 -3.82 13.50
N CYS A 613 11.05 -4.82 13.26
CA CYS A 613 10.98 -5.51 11.95
C CYS A 613 10.63 -4.53 10.83
N TYR A 614 9.62 -3.71 11.02
CA TYR A 614 9.15 -2.77 9.99
C TYR A 614 10.12 -1.61 9.80
N SER A 615 10.82 -1.18 10.84
CA SER A 615 11.90 -0.20 10.71
C SER A 615 13.11 -0.77 9.96
N TRP A 616 13.35 -2.08 10.04
CA TRP A 616 14.39 -2.72 9.23
C TRP A 616 14.05 -2.71 7.74
N VAL A 617 12.82 -3.06 7.37
CA VAL A 617 12.35 -2.93 5.98
C VAL A 617 12.43 -1.47 5.51
N ALA A 618 12.00 -0.52 6.35
CA ALA A 618 12.11 0.91 6.05
C ALA A 618 13.58 1.33 5.82
N TYR A 619 14.49 0.85 6.66
CA TYR A 619 15.91 1.12 6.53
C TYR A 619 16.50 0.55 5.23
N GLN A 620 16.11 -0.67 4.84
CA GLN A 620 16.49 -1.28 3.56
C GLN A 620 16.02 -0.43 2.37
N THR A 621 14.78 0.07 2.40
CA THR A 621 14.26 0.95 1.34
C THR A 621 15.02 2.29 1.28
N ALA A 622 15.35 2.86 2.43
CA ALA A 622 16.11 4.10 2.53
C ALA A 622 17.56 3.91 2.08
N TYR A 623 18.20 2.80 2.43
CA TYR A 623 19.53 2.43 1.98
C TYR A 623 19.60 2.34 0.45
N MET A 624 18.67 1.62 -0.16
CA MET A 624 18.60 1.53 -1.62
C MET A 624 18.40 2.89 -2.27
N LYS A 625 17.55 3.73 -1.72
CA LYS A 625 17.34 5.10 -2.22
C LYS A 625 18.55 5.99 -2.03
N ALA A 626 19.28 5.86 -0.93
CA ALA A 626 20.47 6.66 -0.64
C ALA A 626 21.66 6.32 -1.55
N HIS A 627 21.88 5.03 -1.79
CA HIS A 627 23.04 4.55 -2.57
C HIS A 627 22.75 4.41 -4.07
N TYR A 628 21.51 4.07 -4.44
CA TYR A 628 21.09 3.79 -5.83
C TYR A 628 19.77 4.52 -6.15
N PRO A 629 19.75 5.87 -6.05
CA PRO A 629 18.49 6.61 -6.13
C PRO A 629 17.77 6.44 -7.47
N ALA A 630 18.46 6.42 -8.60
CA ALA A 630 17.83 6.26 -9.91
C ALA A 630 17.23 4.86 -10.08
N GLU A 631 17.99 3.82 -9.72
CA GLU A 631 17.57 2.42 -9.80
C GLU A 631 16.41 2.13 -8.88
N TYR A 632 16.44 2.65 -7.65
CA TYR A 632 15.36 2.50 -6.69
C TYR A 632 14.07 3.19 -7.17
N MET A 633 14.16 4.42 -7.65
CA MET A 633 13.01 5.15 -8.20
C MET A 633 12.44 4.47 -9.44
N ALA A 634 13.28 3.95 -10.34
CA ALA A 634 12.85 3.18 -11.50
C ALA A 634 12.10 1.90 -11.11
N ALA A 635 12.57 1.19 -10.08
CA ALA A 635 11.91 0.01 -9.54
C ALA A 635 10.54 0.33 -8.95
N LEU A 636 10.41 1.41 -8.16
CA LEU A 636 9.13 1.88 -7.64
C LEU A 636 8.15 2.23 -8.76
N MET A 637 8.60 2.96 -9.78
CA MET A 637 7.77 3.32 -10.93
C MET A 637 7.32 2.07 -11.69
N THR A 638 8.18 1.07 -11.84
CA THR A 638 7.85 -0.21 -12.46
C THR A 638 6.74 -0.94 -11.72
N ARG A 639 6.76 -0.92 -10.39
CA ARG A 639 5.77 -1.62 -9.56
C ARG A 639 4.46 -0.84 -9.41
N ARG A 640 4.48 0.48 -9.60
CA ARG A 640 3.32 1.38 -9.39
C ARG A 640 2.79 1.99 -10.69
N PHE A 641 3.20 1.51 -11.86
CA PHE A 641 2.87 2.13 -13.16
C PHE A 641 1.37 2.29 -13.45
N SER A 642 0.52 1.42 -12.90
CA SER A 642 -0.94 1.51 -13.04
C SER A 642 -1.58 2.66 -12.24
N GLN A 643 -0.83 3.28 -11.32
CA GLN A 643 -1.30 4.34 -10.41
C GLN A 643 -0.66 5.67 -10.82
N ILE A 644 -1.31 6.40 -11.71
CA ILE A 644 -0.77 7.64 -12.31
C ILE A 644 -0.39 8.69 -11.25
N THR A 645 -1.19 8.84 -10.19
CA THR A 645 -0.90 9.77 -9.08
C THR A 645 0.40 9.42 -8.35
N GLU A 646 0.69 8.14 -8.18
CA GLU A 646 1.95 7.69 -7.59
C GLU A 646 3.13 7.94 -8.52
N ILE A 647 2.98 7.65 -9.82
CA ILE A 647 4.02 7.95 -10.82
C ILE A 647 4.37 9.44 -10.85
N THR A 648 3.36 10.32 -10.83
CA THR A 648 3.57 11.78 -10.79
C THR A 648 4.36 12.18 -9.54
N LYS A 649 3.98 11.69 -8.36
CA LYS A 649 4.69 11.92 -7.09
C LYS A 649 6.14 11.44 -7.13
N LEU A 650 6.39 10.27 -7.71
CA LEU A 650 7.74 9.72 -7.86
C LEU A 650 8.58 10.52 -8.86
N MET A 651 7.99 11.04 -9.93
CA MET A 651 8.70 11.91 -10.88
C MET A 651 9.08 13.27 -10.26
N GLU A 652 8.19 13.85 -9.43
CA GLU A 652 8.51 15.05 -8.65
C GLU A 652 9.69 14.80 -7.71
N GLU A 653 9.71 13.64 -7.06
CA GLU A 653 10.84 13.24 -6.22
C GLU A 653 12.13 13.05 -7.03
N CYS A 654 12.07 12.42 -8.22
CA CYS A 654 13.22 12.32 -9.12
C CYS A 654 13.77 13.70 -9.50
N LYS A 655 12.89 14.65 -9.79
CA LYS A 655 13.27 16.04 -10.08
C LYS A 655 13.95 16.70 -8.89
N ALA A 656 13.44 16.50 -7.66
CA ALA A 656 14.06 16.98 -6.44
C ALA A 656 15.44 16.36 -6.18
N LEU A 657 15.63 15.10 -6.58
CA LEU A 657 16.91 14.38 -6.53
C LEU A 657 17.84 14.69 -7.71
N LYS A 658 17.43 15.57 -8.63
CA LYS A 658 18.15 15.90 -9.87
C LYS A 658 18.35 14.72 -10.81
N ILE A 659 17.44 13.75 -10.79
CA ILE A 659 17.42 12.59 -11.69
C ILE A 659 16.47 12.91 -12.85
N ALA A 660 16.99 12.91 -14.06
CA ALA A 660 16.18 13.11 -15.26
C ALA A 660 15.30 11.89 -15.53
N THR A 661 14.03 12.13 -15.87
CA THR A 661 13.10 11.11 -16.34
C THR A 661 12.78 11.35 -17.81
N LEU A 662 13.12 10.38 -18.66
CA LEU A 662 13.00 10.47 -20.09
C LEU A 662 11.81 9.68 -20.62
N GLY A 663 11.23 10.11 -21.73
CA GLY A 663 10.15 9.41 -22.42
C GLY A 663 10.55 8.01 -22.91
N PRO A 664 9.60 7.21 -23.42
CA PRO A 664 9.91 5.89 -23.96
C PRO A 664 10.77 6.00 -25.23
N ASP A 665 11.62 5.00 -25.44
CA ASP A 665 12.45 4.84 -26.62
C ASP A 665 12.65 3.35 -26.91
N VAL A 666 12.38 2.88 -28.12
CA VAL A 666 12.49 1.45 -28.48
C VAL A 666 13.92 0.91 -28.37
N ASN A 667 14.93 1.79 -28.41
CA ASN A 667 16.33 1.42 -28.30
C ASN A 667 16.90 1.46 -26.86
N GLU A 668 16.25 2.20 -25.94
CA GLU A 668 16.74 2.30 -24.55
C GLU A 668 15.77 1.73 -23.52
N SER A 669 14.44 1.88 -23.73
CA SER A 669 13.46 1.44 -22.76
C SER A 669 13.52 -0.06 -22.49
N GLN A 670 13.36 -0.44 -21.23
CA GLN A 670 13.12 -1.81 -20.81
C GLN A 670 11.60 -2.10 -20.79
N ILE A 671 11.22 -3.31 -20.40
CA ILE A 671 9.82 -3.68 -20.19
C ILE A 671 9.19 -2.75 -19.15
N GLY A 672 9.80 -2.65 -17.96
CA GLY A 672 9.51 -1.64 -16.94
C GLY A 672 10.38 -0.39 -17.08
N PHE A 673 10.31 0.50 -16.10
CA PHE A 673 11.22 1.64 -16.04
C PHE A 673 12.65 1.15 -15.84
N GLY A 674 13.59 1.72 -16.55
CA GLY A 674 15.00 1.36 -16.48
C GLY A 674 15.88 2.59 -16.30
N VAL A 675 17.15 2.37 -15.99
CA VAL A 675 18.15 3.44 -15.88
C VAL A 675 19.13 3.28 -17.03
N ASN A 676 19.41 4.36 -17.76
CA ASN A 676 20.35 4.36 -18.85
C ASN A 676 21.80 4.56 -18.37
N LYS A 677 22.75 4.54 -19.30
CA LYS A 677 24.20 4.70 -19.00
C LYS A 677 24.57 6.06 -18.40
N HIS A 678 23.69 7.04 -18.45
CA HIS A 678 23.87 8.39 -17.89
C HIS A 678 23.25 8.56 -16.51
N GLY A 679 22.66 7.50 -15.95
CA GLY A 679 21.94 7.54 -14.67
C GLY A 679 20.54 8.17 -14.76
N GLU A 680 19.97 8.27 -15.97
CA GLU A 680 18.65 8.84 -16.22
C GLU A 680 17.60 7.72 -16.27
N ILE A 681 16.43 7.98 -15.72
CA ILE A 681 15.32 7.01 -15.77
C ILE A 681 14.61 7.08 -17.11
N ARG A 682 14.49 5.94 -17.78
CA ARG A 682 13.78 5.80 -19.03
C ARG A 682 12.41 5.15 -18.80
N PHE A 683 11.36 5.72 -19.39
CA PHE A 683 10.00 5.23 -19.28
C PHE A 683 9.85 3.81 -19.85
N GLY A 684 9.19 2.90 -19.11
CA GLY A 684 9.01 1.51 -19.52
C GLY A 684 8.01 1.33 -20.66
N LEU A 685 8.28 0.39 -21.58
CA LEU A 685 7.39 0.13 -22.70
C LEU A 685 6.01 -0.39 -22.26
N SER A 686 5.95 -1.25 -21.25
CA SER A 686 4.69 -1.79 -20.73
C SER A 686 3.80 -0.76 -20.04
N ALA A 687 4.36 0.39 -19.64
CA ALA A 687 3.60 1.48 -19.03
C ALA A 687 2.87 2.37 -20.06
N ILE A 688 3.11 2.17 -21.35
CA ILE A 688 2.43 2.88 -22.43
C ILE A 688 1.05 2.24 -22.66
N LYS A 689 -0.03 3.02 -22.58
CA LYS A 689 -1.38 2.54 -22.81
C LYS A 689 -1.53 1.99 -24.25
N GLY A 690 -2.00 0.76 -24.36
CA GLY A 690 -2.11 0.07 -25.66
C GLY A 690 -0.89 -0.76 -26.03
N MET A 691 0.18 -0.73 -25.20
CA MET A 691 1.31 -1.65 -25.28
C MET A 691 1.08 -2.80 -24.30
N GLY A 692 0.93 -4.02 -24.81
CA GLY A 692 0.84 -5.20 -23.96
C GLY A 692 2.23 -5.63 -23.45
N ALA A 693 2.27 -6.36 -22.33
CA ALA A 693 3.52 -6.89 -21.77
C ALA A 693 4.27 -7.77 -22.82
N SER A 694 3.56 -8.63 -23.54
CA SER A 694 4.14 -9.48 -24.59
C SER A 694 4.76 -8.69 -25.73
N ALA A 695 4.18 -7.54 -26.10
CA ALA A 695 4.74 -6.66 -27.11
C ALA A 695 6.03 -6.00 -26.61
N ALA A 696 6.03 -5.48 -25.40
CA ALA A 696 7.22 -4.89 -24.76
C ALA A 696 8.35 -5.92 -24.64
N GLU A 697 8.06 -7.13 -24.17
CA GLU A 697 9.03 -8.23 -24.08
C GLU A 697 9.60 -8.61 -25.44
N SER A 698 8.76 -8.69 -26.49
CA SER A 698 9.18 -9.03 -27.84
C SER A 698 10.14 -7.98 -28.39
N ILE A 699 9.85 -6.69 -28.22
CA ILE A 699 10.72 -5.59 -28.68
C ILE A 699 12.07 -5.61 -27.94
N VAL A 700 12.07 -5.76 -26.62
CA VAL A 700 13.30 -5.75 -25.82
C VAL A 700 14.17 -6.96 -26.14
N ARG A 701 13.57 -8.15 -26.21
CA ARG A 701 14.28 -9.41 -26.52
C ARG A 701 14.93 -9.37 -27.91
N GLU A 702 14.20 -8.86 -28.93
CA GLU A 702 14.72 -8.74 -30.29
C GLU A 702 15.91 -7.77 -30.33
N ARG A 703 15.79 -6.62 -29.63
CA ARG A 703 16.89 -5.65 -29.53
C ARG A 703 18.12 -6.22 -28.83
N GLU A 704 17.93 -6.96 -27.72
CA GLU A 704 19.04 -7.58 -26.98
C GLU A 704 19.78 -8.66 -27.82
N LYS A 705 19.03 -9.41 -28.63
CA LYS A 705 19.57 -10.47 -29.45
C LYS A 705 20.32 -9.94 -30.68
N ASN A 706 19.76 -8.96 -31.38
CA ASN A 706 20.21 -8.55 -32.71
C ASN A 706 20.70 -7.08 -32.77
N GLY A 707 20.82 -6.42 -31.61
CA GLY A 707 21.28 -5.04 -31.48
C GLY A 707 20.19 -3.99 -31.68
N PRO A 708 20.54 -2.71 -31.45
CA PRO A 708 19.61 -1.59 -31.58
C PRO A 708 18.95 -1.53 -32.95
N TYR A 709 17.73 -1.05 -33.02
CA TYR A 709 17.01 -0.75 -34.26
C TYR A 709 17.59 0.51 -34.92
N LYS A 710 17.87 0.43 -36.19
CA LYS A 710 18.51 1.53 -36.97
C LYS A 710 17.52 2.64 -37.28
N ASP A 711 16.35 2.24 -37.74
CA ASP A 711 15.27 3.12 -38.19
C ASP A 711 13.92 2.39 -38.09
N ILE A 712 12.85 3.04 -38.53
CA ILE A 712 11.50 2.49 -38.49
C ILE A 712 11.33 1.28 -39.40
N TYR A 713 12.11 1.18 -40.49
CA TYR A 713 12.07 0.07 -41.44
C TYR A 713 12.70 -1.16 -40.81
N ASP A 714 13.92 -1.04 -40.25
CA ASP A 714 14.60 -2.09 -39.51
C ASP A 714 13.76 -2.59 -38.33
N PHE A 715 13.06 -1.66 -37.65
CA PHE A 715 12.12 -2.03 -36.58
C PHE A 715 10.98 -2.89 -37.15
N ALA A 716 10.31 -2.48 -38.23
CA ALA A 716 9.21 -3.23 -38.84
C ALA A 716 9.64 -4.57 -39.45
N GLU A 717 10.88 -4.68 -39.95
CA GLU A 717 11.45 -5.91 -40.47
C GLU A 717 11.77 -6.98 -39.46
N ARG A 718 12.01 -6.55 -38.21
CA ARG A 718 12.53 -7.42 -37.10
C ARG A 718 11.50 -7.77 -36.06
N VAL A 719 10.50 -6.90 -35.78
CA VAL A 719 9.52 -7.15 -34.75
C VAL A 719 8.58 -8.30 -35.08
N ASP A 720 8.14 -9.01 -34.05
CA ASP A 720 7.12 -10.06 -34.19
C ASP A 720 5.72 -9.47 -34.22
N PHE A 721 5.09 -9.46 -35.39
CA PHE A 721 3.74 -8.93 -35.59
C PHE A 721 2.63 -9.72 -34.86
N SER A 722 2.90 -10.93 -34.38
CA SER A 722 1.95 -11.65 -33.53
C SER A 722 1.80 -11.00 -32.14
N ASN A 723 2.84 -10.36 -31.64
CA ASN A 723 2.90 -9.67 -30.37
C ASN A 723 2.81 -8.13 -30.54
N VAL A 724 3.50 -7.57 -31.54
CA VAL A 724 3.59 -6.13 -31.81
C VAL A 724 2.62 -5.74 -32.92
N ASN A 725 1.39 -5.49 -32.53
CA ASN A 725 0.32 -5.16 -33.49
C ASN A 725 0.33 -3.66 -33.90
N ARG A 726 -0.54 -3.28 -34.84
CA ARG A 726 -0.70 -1.89 -35.32
C ARG A 726 -0.90 -0.88 -34.21
N LYS A 727 -1.67 -1.24 -33.16
CA LYS A 727 -1.94 -0.36 -32.03
C LYS A 727 -0.67 -0.09 -31.20
N ALA A 728 0.22 -1.06 -31.06
CA ALA A 728 1.51 -0.89 -30.43
C ALA A 728 2.39 0.11 -31.20
N PHE A 729 2.46 0.00 -32.52
CA PHE A 729 3.13 1.00 -33.38
C PHE A 729 2.56 2.40 -33.20
N GLU A 730 1.24 2.53 -33.20
CA GLU A 730 0.55 3.80 -32.97
C GLU A 730 0.88 4.40 -31.60
N SER A 731 0.84 3.57 -30.55
CA SER A 731 1.17 4.00 -29.18
C SER A 731 2.63 4.45 -29.06
N LEU A 732 3.57 3.74 -29.68
CA LEU A 732 4.99 4.15 -29.73
C LEU A 732 5.18 5.47 -30.46
N ALA A 733 4.53 5.65 -31.63
CA ALA A 733 4.65 6.89 -32.41
C ALA A 733 4.11 8.11 -31.65
N TYR A 734 2.95 8.00 -30.99
CA TYR A 734 2.38 9.11 -30.23
C TYR A 734 3.15 9.40 -28.94
N SER A 735 3.66 8.37 -28.24
CA SER A 735 4.39 8.53 -27.00
C SER A 735 5.85 8.98 -27.17
N GLY A 736 6.36 8.98 -28.41
CA GLY A 736 7.75 9.34 -28.72
C GLY A 736 8.71 8.16 -28.73
N GLY A 737 8.21 6.91 -28.66
CA GLY A 737 9.03 5.72 -28.67
C GLY A 737 9.92 5.56 -29.92
N PHE A 738 9.61 6.27 -31.02
CA PHE A 738 10.36 6.30 -32.26
C PHE A 738 11.12 7.62 -32.52
N ASP A 739 11.18 8.54 -31.55
CA ASP A 739 11.83 9.85 -31.73
C ASP A 739 13.32 9.71 -32.07
N SER A 740 13.99 8.66 -31.61
CA SER A 740 15.41 8.35 -31.94
C SER A 740 15.63 8.01 -33.43
N PHE A 741 14.60 7.70 -34.21
CA PHE A 741 14.68 7.41 -35.63
C PHE A 741 14.74 8.66 -36.53
N GLY A 742 14.62 9.85 -35.93
CA GLY A 742 14.76 11.12 -36.64
C GLY A 742 13.53 11.58 -37.45
N LEU A 743 12.46 10.80 -37.49
CA LEU A 743 11.17 11.20 -38.06
C LEU A 743 10.35 11.99 -37.04
N GLN A 744 9.66 13.03 -37.51
CA GLN A 744 8.72 13.77 -36.64
C GLN A 744 7.45 12.92 -36.42
N ARG A 745 6.87 12.99 -35.21
CA ARG A 745 5.70 12.14 -34.80
C ARG A 745 4.52 12.33 -35.78
N GLU A 746 4.26 13.54 -36.26
CA GLU A 746 3.21 13.86 -37.21
C GLU A 746 3.38 13.17 -38.55
N GLN A 747 4.60 12.84 -39.00
CA GLN A 747 4.86 12.14 -40.24
C GLN A 747 4.31 10.71 -40.23
N TYR A 748 4.31 10.03 -39.09
CA TYR A 748 3.74 8.69 -38.96
C TYR A 748 2.23 8.65 -39.26
N PHE A 749 1.52 9.77 -38.99
CA PHE A 749 0.07 9.88 -39.16
C PHE A 749 -0.35 10.61 -40.43
N ALA A 750 0.60 11.13 -41.20
CA ALA A 750 0.32 11.79 -42.47
C ALA A 750 -0.19 10.79 -43.50
N ILE A 751 -1.20 11.23 -44.28
CA ILE A 751 -1.83 10.41 -45.31
C ILE A 751 -0.89 10.27 -46.52
N THR A 752 -0.65 9.04 -46.92
CA THR A 752 0.10 8.72 -48.14
C THR A 752 -0.78 8.82 -49.40
N GLY A 753 -0.17 8.82 -50.56
CA GLY A 753 -0.90 8.92 -51.84
C GLY A 753 -1.94 7.81 -52.12
N LYS A 754 -2.00 6.77 -51.27
CA LYS A 754 -2.97 5.67 -51.34
C LYS A 754 -4.15 5.82 -50.36
N GLY A 755 -4.18 6.93 -49.59
CA GLY A 755 -5.24 7.21 -48.60
C GLY A 755 -5.02 6.58 -47.22
N ASP A 756 -4.00 5.76 -47.04
CA ASP A 756 -3.63 5.19 -45.72
C ASP A 756 -2.60 6.09 -45.01
N SER A 757 -2.49 5.99 -43.69
CA SER A 757 -1.41 6.67 -42.97
C SER A 757 -0.05 6.07 -43.29
N PHE A 758 1.02 6.83 -43.09
CA PHE A 758 2.38 6.32 -43.28
C PHE A 758 2.64 5.15 -42.31
N LEU A 759 2.12 5.21 -41.07
CA LEU A 759 2.21 4.13 -40.13
C LEU A 759 1.58 2.81 -40.63
N ASP A 760 0.39 2.89 -41.24
CA ASP A 760 -0.26 1.72 -41.84
C ASP A 760 0.57 1.14 -42.99
N THR A 761 1.23 2.02 -43.75
CA THR A 761 2.13 1.65 -44.85
C THR A 761 3.39 0.93 -44.32
N ILE A 762 3.97 1.39 -43.19
CA ILE A 762 5.13 0.75 -42.54
C ILE A 762 4.75 -0.63 -41.99
N VAL A 763 3.60 -0.75 -41.30
CA VAL A 763 3.14 -2.07 -40.79
C VAL A 763 2.97 -3.06 -41.95
N ARG A 764 2.34 -2.64 -43.03
CA ARG A 764 2.15 -3.48 -44.23
C ARG A 764 3.48 -3.84 -44.89
N TYR A 765 4.40 -2.88 -44.99
CA TYR A 765 5.76 -3.11 -45.49
C TYR A 765 6.48 -4.19 -44.68
N GLY A 766 6.51 -4.08 -43.34
CA GLY A 766 7.17 -5.06 -42.51
C GLY A 766 6.57 -6.46 -42.61
N GLN A 767 5.23 -6.57 -42.67
CA GLN A 767 4.54 -7.84 -42.89
C GLN A 767 4.90 -8.48 -44.24
N LEU A 768 4.94 -7.71 -45.29
CA LEU A 768 5.33 -8.18 -46.64
C LEU A 768 6.80 -8.62 -46.66
N PHE A 769 7.70 -7.82 -46.11
CA PHE A 769 9.12 -8.14 -46.00
C PHE A 769 9.36 -9.47 -45.26
N GLN A 770 8.71 -9.68 -44.12
CA GLN A 770 8.84 -10.91 -43.34
C GLN A 770 8.24 -12.12 -44.08
N ALA A 771 7.13 -11.92 -44.81
CA ALA A 771 6.53 -12.99 -45.61
C ALA A 771 7.45 -13.41 -46.78
N GLU A 772 8.05 -12.46 -47.49
CA GLU A 772 9.01 -12.74 -48.54
C GLU A 772 10.28 -13.43 -48.01
N LYS A 773 10.81 -12.95 -46.90
CA LYS A 773 11.96 -13.55 -46.21
C LYS A 773 11.69 -15.01 -45.78
N ALA A 774 10.49 -15.31 -45.28
CA ALA A 774 10.09 -16.66 -44.92
C ALA A 774 9.94 -17.56 -46.16
N GLN A 775 9.43 -17.03 -47.27
CA GLN A 775 9.35 -17.77 -48.54
C GLN A 775 10.73 -18.09 -49.11
N GLN A 776 11.66 -17.13 -49.07
CA GLN A 776 13.06 -17.37 -49.53
C GLN A 776 13.77 -18.43 -48.68
N GLN A 777 13.59 -18.44 -47.37
CA GLN A 777 14.17 -19.45 -46.48
C GLN A 777 13.65 -20.86 -46.72
N ASN A 778 12.41 -20.97 -47.23
CA ASN A 778 11.79 -22.27 -47.58
C ASN A 778 12.00 -22.69 -49.05
N SER A 779 12.65 -21.86 -49.84
CA SER A 779 12.94 -22.18 -51.24
C SER A 779 14.26 -22.97 -51.41
N LEU A 780 14.26 -23.98 -52.27
CA LEU A 780 15.43 -24.74 -52.68
C LEU A 780 16.55 -23.92 -53.38
N PHE A 781 16.25 -22.67 -53.77
CA PHE A 781 17.13 -21.70 -54.44
C PHE A 781 17.52 -20.51 -53.49
N ALA A 782 17.57 -20.72 -52.18
CA ALA A 782 17.99 -19.72 -51.21
C ALA A 782 19.38 -19.16 -51.58
N GLY A 783 19.45 -17.92 -52.06
CA GLY A 783 20.70 -17.20 -52.25
C GLY A 783 20.86 -16.39 -53.57
N MET A 784 19.89 -16.38 -54.49
CA MET A 784 20.05 -15.71 -55.77
C MET A 784 19.28 -14.39 -55.97
N ASP A 785 18.23 -14.12 -55.17
CA ASP A 785 17.48 -12.87 -55.29
C ASP A 785 17.48 -12.07 -53.99
N ALA A 786 17.88 -10.81 -54.05
CA ALA A 786 17.71 -9.86 -52.95
C ALA A 786 16.22 -9.59 -52.74
N ILE A 787 15.80 -9.42 -51.47
CA ILE A 787 14.44 -9.02 -51.15
C ILE A 787 14.20 -7.63 -51.75
N ASP A 788 13.34 -7.53 -52.76
CA ASP A 788 13.11 -6.32 -53.56
C ASP A 788 11.89 -5.53 -53.04
N VAL A 789 11.71 -5.46 -51.68
CA VAL A 789 10.65 -4.65 -51.09
C VAL A 789 11.19 -3.24 -50.85
N VAL A 790 10.71 -2.28 -51.64
CA VAL A 790 11.15 -0.88 -51.58
C VAL A 790 10.65 -0.22 -50.32
N HIS A 791 11.53 0.49 -49.59
CA HIS A 791 11.19 1.29 -48.40
C HIS A 791 10.15 2.36 -48.75
N PRO A 792 9.01 2.44 -48.05
CA PRO A 792 8.06 3.53 -48.21
C PRO A 792 8.70 4.88 -47.90
N VAL A 793 8.45 5.91 -48.74
CA VAL A 793 8.98 7.25 -48.51
C VAL A 793 8.16 7.97 -47.45
N ALA A 794 8.83 8.51 -46.38
CA ALA A 794 8.18 9.29 -45.36
C ALA A 794 7.56 10.57 -45.93
N PRO A 795 6.27 10.82 -45.72
CA PRO A 795 5.59 12.01 -46.21
C PRO A 795 6.04 13.27 -45.48
N LYS A 796 5.91 14.42 -46.15
CA LYS A 796 5.97 15.71 -45.42
C LYS A 796 4.68 15.91 -44.64
N ALA A 797 4.79 16.38 -43.40
CA ALA A 797 3.66 16.67 -42.52
C ALA A 797 3.78 18.08 -41.94
N GLU A 798 2.63 18.72 -41.69
CA GLU A 798 2.60 19.95 -40.90
C GLU A 798 2.92 19.62 -39.43
N LYS A 799 3.73 20.48 -38.80
CA LYS A 799 4.08 20.30 -37.36
C LYS A 799 2.84 20.42 -36.48
N TRP A 800 2.62 19.49 -35.62
CA TRP A 800 1.58 19.64 -34.60
C TRP A 800 1.87 20.80 -33.67
N PRO A 801 0.84 21.55 -33.21
CA PRO A 801 0.98 22.48 -32.10
C PRO A 801 1.56 21.72 -30.88
N VAL A 802 2.45 22.38 -30.13
CA VAL A 802 3.12 21.77 -29.00
C VAL A 802 2.12 21.15 -28.01
N ILE A 803 1.02 21.85 -27.73
CA ILE A 803 -0.04 21.38 -26.83
C ILE A 803 -0.72 20.12 -27.35
N GLU A 804 -0.91 19.98 -28.64
CA GLU A 804 -1.52 18.79 -29.25
C GLU A 804 -0.57 17.56 -29.09
N LYS A 805 0.71 17.75 -29.36
CA LYS A 805 1.74 16.73 -29.16
C LYS A 805 1.78 16.26 -27.69
N LEU A 806 1.76 17.19 -26.76
CA LEU A 806 1.78 16.91 -25.32
C LEU A 806 0.49 16.22 -24.85
N ASN A 807 -0.67 16.59 -25.37
CA ASN A 807 -1.93 15.94 -25.04
C ASN A 807 -1.99 14.49 -25.53
N LYS A 808 -1.50 14.20 -26.74
CA LYS A 808 -1.40 12.83 -27.28
C LYS A 808 -0.44 11.97 -26.46
N GLU A 809 0.68 12.54 -26.02
CA GLU A 809 1.62 11.90 -25.11
C GLU A 809 0.96 11.58 -23.77
N ARG A 810 0.28 12.57 -23.14
CA ARG A 810 -0.43 12.39 -21.88
C ARG A 810 -1.54 11.34 -21.95
N GLU A 811 -2.27 11.25 -23.08
CA GLU A 811 -3.33 10.25 -23.25
C GLU A 811 -2.81 8.80 -23.13
N LEU A 812 -1.58 8.55 -23.59
CA LEU A 812 -0.97 7.23 -23.61
C LEU A 812 -0.11 6.93 -22.38
N VAL A 813 0.53 7.95 -21.85
CA VAL A 813 1.49 7.82 -20.74
C VAL A 813 0.86 8.25 -19.42
N GLY A 814 -0.22 9.03 -19.47
CA GLY A 814 -0.95 9.54 -18.30
C GLY A 814 -0.42 10.86 -17.75
N ILE A 815 0.77 11.28 -18.15
CA ILE A 815 1.47 12.50 -17.70
C ILE A 815 2.14 13.20 -18.89
N TYR A 816 2.51 14.47 -18.69
CA TYR A 816 3.36 15.20 -19.63
C TYR A 816 4.82 14.82 -19.39
N LEU A 817 5.49 14.23 -20.36
CA LEU A 817 6.90 13.80 -20.25
C LEU A 817 7.88 14.76 -20.91
N SER A 818 7.62 15.14 -22.17
CA SER A 818 8.59 15.91 -22.98
C SER A 818 8.64 17.37 -22.58
N ALA A 819 7.54 17.96 -22.12
CA ALA A 819 7.42 19.31 -21.55
C ALA A 819 6.05 19.49 -20.89
N HIS A 820 5.93 20.41 -19.96
CA HIS A 820 4.64 20.79 -19.41
C HIS A 820 4.04 21.97 -20.21
N PRO A 821 2.74 21.97 -20.52
CA PRO A 821 2.10 23.07 -21.28
C PRO A 821 2.27 24.45 -20.63
N LEU A 822 2.51 24.48 -19.31
CA LEU A 822 2.72 25.69 -18.53
C LEU A 822 4.20 26.08 -18.34
N ASP A 823 5.15 25.33 -18.90
CA ASP A 823 6.59 25.60 -18.73
C ASP A 823 6.97 27.01 -19.22
N GLU A 824 6.34 27.45 -20.30
CA GLU A 824 6.51 28.81 -20.85
C GLU A 824 6.01 29.91 -19.90
N TYR A 825 5.07 29.56 -19.02
CA TYR A 825 4.43 30.49 -18.06
C TYR A 825 4.91 30.29 -16.61
N SER A 826 5.93 29.45 -16.40
CA SER A 826 6.42 29.08 -15.06
C SER A 826 6.78 30.30 -14.20
N VAL A 827 7.40 31.30 -14.81
CA VAL A 827 7.77 32.55 -14.12
C VAL A 827 6.55 33.32 -13.63
N VAL A 828 5.50 33.42 -14.47
CA VAL A 828 4.24 34.09 -14.09
C VAL A 828 3.56 33.32 -12.95
N LEU A 829 3.47 32.01 -13.09
CA LEU A 829 2.79 31.15 -12.10
C LEU A 829 3.51 31.13 -10.75
N ASN A 830 4.84 31.09 -10.74
CA ASN A 830 5.63 31.02 -9.52
C ASN A 830 5.79 32.35 -8.79
N ASN A 831 5.74 33.49 -9.52
CA ASN A 831 6.06 34.79 -8.95
C ASN A 831 4.87 35.75 -8.91
N MET A 832 3.80 35.56 -9.69
CA MET A 832 2.63 36.43 -9.74
C MET A 832 1.36 35.75 -9.15
N CYS A 833 1.37 34.43 -8.93
CA CYS A 833 0.31 33.73 -8.25
C CYS A 833 0.65 33.56 -6.75
N ASN A 834 -0.33 33.77 -5.88
CA ASN A 834 -0.18 33.61 -4.44
C ASN A 834 -0.73 32.28 -3.91
N THR A 835 -1.34 31.46 -4.78
CA THR A 835 -1.81 30.13 -4.42
C THR A 835 -1.75 29.15 -5.60
N HIS A 836 -1.82 27.87 -5.30
CA HIS A 836 -1.86 26.77 -6.27
C HIS A 836 -3.28 26.23 -6.47
N CYS A 837 -3.55 25.68 -7.66
CA CYS A 837 -4.86 25.12 -7.99
C CYS A 837 -5.30 24.01 -7.03
N SER A 838 -4.38 23.20 -6.50
CA SER A 838 -4.67 22.14 -5.53
C SER A 838 -5.33 22.62 -4.21
N LYS A 839 -5.22 23.92 -3.90
CA LYS A 839 -5.85 24.56 -2.73
C LYS A 839 -7.24 25.13 -3.02
N ILE A 840 -7.78 24.90 -4.21
CA ILE A 840 -9.03 25.48 -4.70
C ILE A 840 -10.04 24.37 -4.98
N GLY A 841 -11.27 24.54 -4.51
CA GLY A 841 -12.38 23.63 -4.78
C GLY A 841 -13.26 23.36 -3.58
N ARG A 842 -14.34 22.62 -3.80
CA ARG A 842 -15.34 22.31 -2.75
C ARG A 842 -14.78 21.48 -1.59
N ASN A 843 -13.74 20.71 -1.84
CA ASN A 843 -13.13 19.81 -0.85
C ASN A 843 -11.78 20.34 -0.35
N ALA A 844 -11.34 21.52 -0.81
CA ALA A 844 -10.10 22.13 -0.39
C ALA A 844 -10.30 22.99 0.85
N ASP A 845 -9.32 23.00 1.74
CA ASP A 845 -9.29 23.95 2.86
C ASP A 845 -8.88 25.33 2.36
N MET A 846 -9.89 26.19 2.16
CA MET A 846 -9.72 27.57 1.70
C MET A 846 -9.66 28.60 2.84
N THR A 847 -9.54 28.17 4.11
CA THR A 847 -9.55 29.08 5.27
C THR A 847 -8.40 30.08 5.27
N GLN A 848 -7.24 29.68 4.77
CA GLN A 848 -6.10 30.59 4.61
C GLN A 848 -6.31 31.59 3.46
N LEU A 849 -6.99 31.19 2.38
CA LEU A 849 -7.29 32.05 1.25
C LEU A 849 -8.34 33.13 1.61
N ALA A 850 -9.22 32.83 2.57
CA ALA A 850 -10.20 33.80 3.07
C ALA A 850 -9.58 34.97 3.85
N LYS A 851 -8.31 34.84 4.29
CA LYS A 851 -7.57 35.91 4.98
C LYS A 851 -6.83 36.84 4.00
N ALA A 852 -6.70 36.44 2.74
CA ALA A 852 -6.04 37.24 1.71
C ALA A 852 -7.03 38.26 1.10
N ASP A 853 -6.56 39.47 0.84
CA ASP A 853 -7.36 40.49 0.17
C ASP A 853 -7.72 40.07 -1.25
N GLU A 854 -6.80 39.39 -1.92
CA GLU A 854 -6.91 38.93 -3.29
C GLU A 854 -6.26 37.53 -3.42
N VAL A 855 -6.91 36.65 -4.15
CA VAL A 855 -6.41 35.29 -4.47
C VAL A 855 -6.06 35.26 -5.96
N THR A 856 -4.80 34.99 -6.26
CA THR A 856 -4.31 34.85 -7.63
C THR A 856 -3.76 33.48 -7.88
N PHE A 857 -4.21 32.85 -8.97
CA PHE A 857 -3.77 31.54 -9.42
C PHE A 857 -3.90 31.42 -10.93
N GLY A 858 -3.24 30.48 -11.51
CA GLY A 858 -3.31 30.24 -12.96
C GLY A 858 -3.02 28.79 -13.29
N GLY A 859 -3.35 28.40 -14.51
CA GLY A 859 -3.15 27.05 -14.96
C GLY A 859 -3.75 26.76 -16.33
N ILE A 860 -3.76 25.49 -16.73
CA ILE A 860 -4.41 25.01 -17.96
C ILE A 860 -5.79 24.44 -17.62
N VAL A 861 -6.79 24.80 -18.42
CA VAL A 861 -8.16 24.26 -18.29
C VAL A 861 -8.19 22.85 -18.84
N THR A 862 -8.43 21.87 -17.96
CA THR A 862 -8.41 20.43 -18.30
C THR A 862 -9.81 19.83 -18.45
N SER A 863 -10.85 20.46 -17.88
CA SER A 863 -12.24 20.02 -18.01
C SER A 863 -13.20 21.19 -17.86
N VAL A 864 -14.28 21.18 -18.61
CA VAL A 864 -15.37 22.15 -18.54
C VAL A 864 -16.70 21.40 -18.57
N ASN A 865 -17.45 21.49 -17.47
CA ASN A 865 -18.76 20.88 -17.32
C ASN A 865 -19.83 21.96 -17.18
N GLU A 866 -20.53 22.28 -18.26
CA GLU A 866 -21.64 23.20 -18.24
C GLU A 866 -22.94 22.49 -17.87
N ARG A 867 -23.74 23.11 -17.00
CA ARG A 867 -25.04 22.61 -16.56
C ARG A 867 -26.05 23.76 -16.47
N PHE A 868 -27.34 23.42 -16.44
CA PHE A 868 -28.41 24.37 -16.28
C PHE A 868 -29.10 24.22 -14.93
N SER A 869 -29.34 25.30 -14.23
CA SER A 869 -30.04 25.32 -12.95
C SER A 869 -31.52 24.98 -13.15
N GLN A 870 -32.00 23.93 -12.52
CA GLN A 870 -33.43 23.54 -12.58
C GLN A 870 -34.37 24.59 -11.99
N LYS A 871 -33.88 25.44 -11.02
CA LYS A 871 -34.69 26.49 -10.39
C LYS A 871 -34.75 27.77 -11.21
N THR A 872 -33.67 28.13 -11.92
CA THR A 872 -33.60 29.46 -12.58
C THR A 872 -33.43 29.37 -14.09
N GLY A 873 -33.18 28.19 -14.66
CA GLY A 873 -32.88 28.00 -16.08
C GLY A 873 -31.52 28.60 -16.52
N LYS A 874 -30.79 29.25 -15.63
CA LYS A 874 -29.49 29.89 -15.94
C LYS A 874 -28.36 28.83 -16.04
N PRO A 875 -27.44 29.00 -17.00
CA PRO A 875 -26.27 28.09 -17.10
C PRO A 875 -25.29 28.36 -15.93
N PHE A 876 -24.55 27.31 -15.56
CA PHE A 876 -23.42 27.38 -14.65
C PHE A 876 -22.39 26.36 -15.05
N GLY A 877 -21.12 26.57 -14.70
CA GLY A 877 -20.02 25.70 -15.09
C GLY A 877 -19.13 25.30 -13.94
N PHE A 878 -18.65 24.07 -13.99
CA PHE A 878 -17.52 23.59 -13.20
C PHE A 878 -16.33 23.46 -14.13
N VAL A 879 -15.25 24.14 -13.79
CA VAL A 879 -14.03 24.18 -14.59
C VAL A 879 -12.89 23.62 -13.77
N THR A 880 -12.25 22.58 -14.27
CA THR A 880 -11.04 22.03 -13.65
C THR A 880 -9.83 22.72 -14.27
N ILE A 881 -8.98 23.27 -13.42
CA ILE A 881 -7.75 23.96 -13.80
C ILE A 881 -6.58 23.24 -13.15
N GLU A 882 -5.52 23.02 -13.90
CA GLU A 882 -4.32 22.31 -13.47
C GLU A 882 -3.10 23.23 -13.55
N ASP A 883 -2.31 23.30 -12.46
CA ASP A 883 -1.00 23.94 -12.42
C ASP A 883 0.08 22.94 -12.03
N PHE A 884 1.30 23.42 -11.75
CA PHE A 884 2.40 22.54 -11.28
C PHE A 884 2.15 21.92 -9.90
N GLY A 885 1.26 22.48 -9.08
CA GLY A 885 0.91 22.01 -7.73
C GLY A 885 -0.30 21.09 -7.69
N GLY A 886 -0.95 20.83 -8.83
CA GLY A 886 -2.10 19.93 -8.95
C GLY A 886 -3.34 20.57 -9.57
N THR A 887 -4.51 19.94 -9.40
CA THR A 887 -5.78 20.34 -9.99
C THR A 887 -6.69 21.01 -8.96
N GLY A 888 -7.44 22.02 -9.40
CA GLY A 888 -8.49 22.70 -8.64
C GLY A 888 -9.78 22.82 -9.43
N GLU A 889 -10.93 22.83 -8.76
CA GLU A 889 -12.25 23.01 -9.36
C GLU A 889 -12.80 24.40 -9.06
N LEU A 890 -13.02 25.19 -10.09
CA LEU A 890 -13.67 26.49 -10.02
C LEU A 890 -15.15 26.36 -10.43
N ALA A 891 -16.05 26.79 -9.57
CA ALA A 891 -17.49 26.81 -9.84
C ALA A 891 -17.95 28.24 -10.15
N LEU A 892 -18.56 28.45 -11.34
CA LEU A 892 -19.11 29.74 -11.78
C LEU A 892 -20.60 29.62 -12.04
N PHE A 893 -21.38 30.55 -11.48
CA PHE A 893 -22.85 30.49 -11.52
C PHE A 893 -23.45 31.68 -12.26
N GLY A 894 -24.48 31.46 -13.06
CA GLY A 894 -25.30 32.45 -13.71
C GLY A 894 -24.50 33.50 -14.47
N ASP A 895 -24.55 34.76 -14.03
CA ASP A 895 -23.94 35.90 -14.72
C ASP A 895 -22.39 35.83 -14.76
N ASP A 896 -21.77 35.21 -13.74
CA ASP A 896 -20.30 34.97 -13.74
C ASP A 896 -19.92 33.94 -14.81
N TRP A 897 -20.73 32.90 -14.98
CA TRP A 897 -20.50 31.92 -16.06
C TRP A 897 -20.67 32.57 -17.43
N ALA A 898 -21.75 33.33 -17.64
CA ALA A 898 -21.97 33.99 -18.91
C ALA A 898 -20.85 34.98 -19.26
N ARG A 899 -20.25 35.63 -18.24
CA ARG A 899 -19.14 36.57 -18.43
C ARG A 899 -17.82 35.90 -18.82
N TRP A 900 -17.51 34.76 -18.24
CA TRP A 900 -16.16 34.19 -18.28
C TRP A 900 -16.02 32.89 -19.11
N ASN A 901 -17.12 32.24 -19.50
CA ASN A 901 -17.10 30.95 -20.21
C ASN A 901 -16.26 30.96 -21.50
N ASN A 902 -16.18 32.09 -22.18
CA ASN A 902 -15.42 32.23 -23.43
C ASN A 902 -13.90 32.11 -23.23
N LEU A 903 -13.40 32.43 -22.03
CA LEU A 903 -12.00 32.32 -21.64
C LEU A 903 -11.67 30.99 -20.94
N LEU A 904 -12.69 30.22 -20.59
CA LEU A 904 -12.56 28.94 -19.86
C LEU A 904 -12.86 27.76 -20.77
N LYS A 905 -12.16 27.66 -21.90
CA LYS A 905 -12.25 26.53 -22.81
C LYS A 905 -11.15 25.52 -22.55
N MET A 906 -11.41 24.26 -22.86
CA MET A 906 -10.43 23.19 -22.73
C MET A 906 -9.10 23.55 -23.41
N ASN A 907 -7.99 23.29 -22.74
CA ASN A 907 -6.61 23.63 -23.17
C ASN A 907 -6.27 25.12 -23.17
N TYR A 908 -7.13 26.00 -22.68
CA TYR A 908 -6.76 27.42 -22.49
C TYR A 908 -5.92 27.55 -21.23
N THR A 909 -4.88 28.39 -21.31
CA THR A 909 -4.01 28.74 -20.19
C THR A 909 -4.46 30.06 -19.60
N VAL A 910 -4.91 30.04 -18.36
CA VAL A 910 -5.57 31.18 -17.70
C VAL A 910 -4.89 31.65 -16.45
N TYR A 911 -4.94 32.95 -16.21
CA TYR A 911 -4.60 33.63 -14.96
C TYR A 911 -5.86 34.19 -14.34
N ILE A 912 -6.15 33.86 -13.11
CA ILE A 912 -7.42 34.19 -12.44
C ILE A 912 -7.13 34.99 -11.20
N THR A 913 -7.84 36.10 -11.09
CA THR A 913 -7.91 36.94 -9.90
C THR A 913 -9.28 36.77 -9.26
N ALA A 914 -9.32 36.40 -8.01
CA ALA A 914 -10.56 36.15 -7.29
C ALA A 914 -10.48 36.61 -5.84
N LYS A 915 -11.62 36.69 -5.17
CA LYS A 915 -11.74 36.96 -3.73
C LYS A 915 -12.37 35.74 -3.07
N CYS A 916 -11.75 35.23 -2.02
CA CYS A 916 -12.33 34.17 -1.21
C CYS A 916 -13.28 34.76 -0.20
N GLN A 917 -14.54 34.31 -0.19
CA GLN A 917 -15.60 34.84 0.67
C GLN A 917 -16.60 33.75 1.07
N PRO A 918 -17.35 33.90 2.17
CA PRO A 918 -18.45 33.01 2.51
C PRO A 918 -19.52 33.00 1.41
N ARG A 919 -19.92 31.81 0.99
CA ARG A 919 -20.95 31.60 -0.03
C ARG A 919 -22.35 32.05 0.44
N TYR A 920 -22.63 31.85 1.70
CA TYR A 920 -23.90 32.20 2.34
C TYR A 920 -23.66 33.03 3.60
N ARG A 921 -24.42 34.13 3.79
CA ARG A 921 -24.31 34.96 4.99
C ARG A 921 -24.57 34.20 6.29
N ASN A 922 -25.39 33.15 6.24
CA ASN A 922 -25.77 32.32 7.39
C ASN A 922 -24.85 31.12 7.63
N ASN A 923 -23.85 30.88 6.75
CA ASN A 923 -22.88 29.79 6.90
C ASN A 923 -21.48 30.30 6.50
N PRO A 924 -20.75 30.93 7.44
CA PRO A 924 -19.43 31.50 7.17
C PRO A 924 -18.35 30.47 6.85
N ASP A 925 -18.55 29.21 7.22
CA ASP A 925 -17.57 28.13 7.01
C ASP A 925 -17.58 27.61 5.56
N MET A 926 -18.64 27.90 4.81
CA MET A 926 -18.74 27.50 3.41
C MET A 926 -18.18 28.59 2.50
N LEU A 927 -16.93 28.46 2.14
CA LEU A 927 -16.18 29.41 1.31
C LEU A 927 -16.40 29.19 -0.19
N GLU A 928 -16.36 30.29 -0.95
CA GLU A 928 -16.36 30.31 -2.41
C GLU A 928 -15.35 31.32 -2.95
N LEU A 929 -14.89 31.11 -4.18
CA LEU A 929 -14.08 32.08 -4.91
C LEU A 929 -14.97 32.91 -5.84
N LYS A 930 -15.05 34.20 -5.55
CA LYS A 930 -15.67 35.18 -6.43
C LYS A 930 -14.66 35.69 -7.42
N VAL A 931 -14.78 35.28 -8.67
CA VAL A 931 -13.86 35.67 -9.75
C VAL A 931 -14.06 37.18 -10.05
N GLN A 932 -12.98 37.91 -10.04
CA GLN A 932 -12.92 39.33 -10.38
C GLN A 932 -12.43 39.54 -11.81
N LYS A 933 -11.42 38.77 -12.23
CA LYS A 933 -10.80 38.86 -13.56
C LYS A 933 -10.26 37.49 -14.02
N ILE A 934 -10.38 37.19 -15.31
CA ILE A 934 -9.72 36.10 -15.98
C ILE A 934 -8.96 36.70 -17.19
N GLU A 935 -7.71 36.31 -17.32
CA GLU A 935 -6.83 36.72 -18.42
C GLU A 935 -6.13 35.49 -19.00
N GLN A 936 -5.71 35.52 -20.25
CA GLN A 936 -4.84 34.49 -20.81
C GLN A 936 -3.43 34.63 -20.21
N LEU A 937 -2.79 33.53 -19.81
CA LEU A 937 -1.40 33.56 -19.31
C LEU A 937 -0.42 34.20 -20.30
N TYR A 938 -0.67 34.03 -21.59
CA TYR A 938 0.09 34.70 -22.65
C TYR A 938 0.03 36.23 -22.50
N ASP A 939 -1.16 36.79 -22.31
CA ASP A 939 -1.36 38.23 -22.19
C ASP A 939 -0.73 38.76 -20.89
N VAL A 940 -0.84 38.02 -19.80
CA VAL A 940 -0.21 38.36 -18.51
C VAL A 940 1.33 38.39 -18.64
N LYS A 941 1.91 37.39 -19.30
CA LYS A 941 3.34 37.34 -19.57
C LYS A 941 3.81 38.53 -20.41
N GLN A 942 3.08 38.90 -21.46
CA GLN A 942 3.46 39.99 -22.36
C GLN A 942 3.25 41.37 -21.77
N ASN A 943 2.18 41.58 -20.98
CA ASN A 943 1.76 42.91 -20.55
C ASN A 943 2.11 43.24 -19.09
N ARG A 944 2.34 42.26 -18.23
CA ARG A 944 2.64 42.46 -16.82
C ARG A 944 4.08 42.14 -16.43
N LEU A 945 4.82 41.37 -17.24
CA LEU A 945 6.24 41.11 -17.03
C LEU A 945 7.07 42.17 -17.75
N GLU A 946 7.16 43.36 -17.14
CA GLU A 946 7.81 44.53 -17.76
C GLU A 946 9.32 44.50 -17.58
N ARG A 947 9.79 43.99 -16.43
CA ARG A 947 11.17 44.04 -16.05
C ARG A 947 11.69 42.68 -15.58
N PHE A 948 12.86 42.32 -16.07
CA PHE A 948 13.60 41.16 -15.61
C PHE A 948 15.00 41.60 -15.17
N THR A 949 15.34 41.37 -13.91
CA THR A 949 16.64 41.79 -13.32
C THR A 949 17.47 40.56 -12.92
N ILE A 950 18.66 40.42 -13.43
CA ILE A 950 19.64 39.45 -13.01
C ILE A 950 20.58 40.13 -12.01
N SER A 951 20.66 39.64 -10.78
CA SER A 951 21.49 40.14 -9.71
C SER A 951 22.70 39.25 -9.53
N MET A 952 23.89 39.78 -9.44
CA MET A 952 25.13 39.06 -9.22
C MET A 952 26.20 39.94 -8.52
N ASP A 953 27.20 39.32 -7.94
CA ASP A 953 28.34 40.02 -7.36
C ASP A 953 29.37 40.39 -8.44
N ALA A 954 29.89 41.61 -8.40
CA ALA A 954 30.85 42.08 -9.38
C ALA A 954 32.17 41.26 -9.36
N THR A 955 32.49 40.65 -8.24
CA THR A 955 33.68 39.78 -8.09
C THR A 955 33.52 38.42 -8.79
N ALA A 956 32.31 38.04 -9.17
CA ALA A 956 32.01 36.82 -9.90
C ALA A 956 32.17 36.95 -11.44
N LEU A 957 32.43 38.17 -11.92
CA LEU A 957 32.57 38.47 -13.36
C LEU A 957 33.99 38.13 -13.83
N ASP A 958 34.06 37.21 -14.77
CA ASP A 958 35.24 37.00 -15.61
C ASP A 958 34.81 36.98 -17.09
N ASP A 959 35.75 37.05 -18.01
CA ASP A 959 35.46 37.14 -19.44
C ASP A 959 34.74 35.92 -19.97
N ALA A 960 34.99 34.74 -19.41
CA ALA A 960 34.33 33.48 -19.80
C ALA A 960 32.85 33.48 -19.39
N PHE A 961 32.55 33.84 -18.15
CA PHE A 961 31.22 33.96 -17.61
C PHE A 961 30.37 35.03 -18.34
N VAL A 962 30.99 36.21 -18.60
CA VAL A 962 30.33 37.29 -19.37
C VAL A 962 29.98 36.82 -20.80
N SER A 963 30.88 36.08 -21.45
CA SER A 963 30.66 35.55 -22.79
C SER A 963 29.54 34.48 -22.80
N GLU A 964 29.52 33.59 -21.80
CA GLU A 964 28.47 32.58 -21.64
C GLU A 964 27.11 33.24 -21.41
N LEU A 965 27.00 34.15 -20.44
CA LEU A 965 25.76 34.88 -20.16
C LEU A 965 25.29 35.68 -21.36
N ALA A 966 26.20 36.32 -22.12
CA ALA A 966 25.83 37.05 -23.34
C ALA A 966 25.23 36.11 -24.41
N THR A 967 25.81 34.94 -24.60
CA THR A 967 25.32 33.94 -25.55
C THR A 967 23.92 33.47 -25.16
N VAL A 968 23.69 33.13 -23.88
CA VAL A 968 22.36 32.72 -23.41
C VAL A 968 21.33 33.84 -23.57
N ILE A 969 21.68 35.11 -23.28
CA ILE A 969 20.77 36.24 -23.47
C ILE A 969 20.44 36.44 -24.96
N GLU A 970 21.41 36.26 -25.86
CA GLU A 970 21.22 36.39 -27.31
C GLU A 970 20.31 35.27 -27.87
N GLU A 971 20.32 34.09 -27.30
CA GLU A 971 19.39 32.98 -27.62
C GLU A 971 17.96 33.24 -27.16
N HIS A 972 17.76 34.12 -26.14
CA HIS A 972 16.47 34.39 -25.51
C HIS A 972 15.98 35.84 -25.74
N ILE A 973 16.16 36.41 -26.92
CA ILE A 973 15.68 37.74 -27.25
C ILE A 973 14.16 37.83 -27.17
N GLY A 974 13.61 38.89 -26.53
CA GLY A 974 12.19 39.08 -26.31
C GLY A 974 11.81 40.51 -25.89
N ASN A 975 10.62 40.69 -25.36
CA ASN A 975 10.05 42.00 -25.09
C ASN A 975 10.25 42.51 -23.66
N THR A 976 10.55 41.63 -22.69
CA THR A 976 10.73 42.00 -21.28
C THR A 976 12.08 42.75 -21.10
N GLN A 977 12.05 43.94 -20.51
CA GLN A 977 13.26 44.77 -20.33
C GLN A 977 14.25 44.08 -19.40
N LEU A 978 15.48 43.85 -19.88
CA LEU A 978 16.56 43.26 -19.11
C LEU A 978 17.36 44.30 -18.34
N TYR A 979 17.52 44.02 -17.03
CA TYR A 979 18.43 44.75 -16.17
C TYR A 979 19.44 43.78 -15.54
N ILE A 980 20.67 44.26 -15.35
CA ILE A 980 21.69 43.54 -14.60
C ILE A 980 22.04 44.39 -13.38
N GLN A 981 21.90 43.79 -12.22
CA GLN A 981 22.26 44.39 -10.93
C GLN A 981 23.58 43.82 -10.47
N LEU A 982 24.60 44.64 -10.39
CA LEU A 982 25.91 44.24 -9.87
C LEU A 982 26.11 44.80 -8.45
N ARG A 983 26.46 43.88 -7.52
CA ARG A 983 26.88 44.27 -6.16
C ARG A 983 28.38 44.30 -6.10
N THR A 984 28.92 45.47 -5.75
CA THR A 984 30.36 45.60 -5.55
C THR A 984 30.79 45.30 -4.12
N PRO A 985 32.09 44.96 -3.83
CA PRO A 985 32.55 44.63 -2.48
C PRO A 985 32.33 45.70 -1.42
N ASP A 986 32.21 46.97 -1.83
CA ASP A 986 31.88 48.13 -0.98
C ASP A 986 30.34 48.29 -0.77
N SER A 987 29.54 47.28 -1.11
CA SER A 987 28.09 47.31 -1.03
C SER A 987 27.40 48.33 -1.95
N THR A 988 28.08 48.87 -2.93
CA THR A 988 27.45 49.69 -3.97
C THR A 988 26.70 48.81 -4.95
N VAL A 989 25.50 49.22 -5.32
CA VAL A 989 24.64 48.53 -6.28
C VAL A 989 24.60 49.30 -7.59
N LEU A 990 25.12 48.67 -8.65
CA LEU A 990 25.08 49.23 -9.99
C LEU A 990 23.92 48.57 -10.77
N MET A 991 23.04 49.39 -11.34
CA MET A 991 21.95 48.93 -12.19
C MET A 991 22.24 49.24 -13.65
N LEU A 992 22.43 48.20 -14.45
CA LEU A 992 22.70 48.32 -15.88
C LEU A 992 21.44 47.92 -16.65
N LYS A 993 21.05 48.74 -17.62
CA LYS A 993 19.94 48.39 -18.54
C LYS A 993 20.55 47.88 -19.87
N SER A 994 20.02 46.75 -20.37
CA SER A 994 20.42 46.25 -21.68
C SER A 994 20.09 47.25 -22.78
N LYS A 995 21.09 47.52 -23.65
CA LYS A 995 20.93 48.35 -24.86
C LYS A 995 20.50 47.55 -26.09
N LYS A 996 20.74 46.20 -26.08
CA LYS A 996 20.44 45.33 -27.20
C LYS A 996 18.97 44.86 -27.29
N GLY A 997 18.11 45.26 -26.36
CA GLY A 997 16.72 44.84 -26.28
C GLY A 997 16.38 44.12 -25.00
N GLY A 998 15.18 43.54 -24.96
CA GLY A 998 14.68 42.74 -23.85
C GLY A 998 14.93 41.26 -24.04
N VAL A 999 14.47 40.46 -23.08
CA VAL A 999 14.58 39.01 -23.09
C VAL A 999 13.18 38.34 -23.09
N ASN A 1000 13.10 37.14 -23.66
CA ASN A 1000 11.99 36.25 -23.46
C ASN A 1000 12.30 35.40 -22.22
N VAL A 1001 11.57 35.67 -21.15
CA VAL A 1001 11.74 34.98 -19.89
C VAL A 1001 11.04 33.63 -20.01
N ASP A 1002 11.77 32.61 -20.38
CA ASP A 1002 11.30 31.22 -20.45
C ASP A 1002 12.01 30.33 -19.41
N ARG A 1003 11.60 29.08 -19.36
CA ARG A 1003 12.13 28.13 -18.39
C ARG A 1003 13.65 27.92 -18.54
N LYS A 1004 14.15 27.83 -19.78
CA LYS A 1004 15.59 27.59 -20.01
C LYS A 1004 16.46 28.70 -19.47
N LEU A 1005 16.05 29.97 -19.69
CA LEU A 1005 16.74 31.11 -19.12
C LEU A 1005 16.70 31.09 -17.59
N ILE A 1006 15.56 30.73 -16.98
CA ILE A 1006 15.45 30.67 -15.54
C ILE A 1006 16.26 29.49 -14.98
N ASP A 1007 16.23 28.33 -15.59
CA ASP A 1007 17.01 27.17 -15.18
C ASP A 1007 18.52 27.47 -15.25
N PHE A 1008 18.99 28.16 -16.30
CA PHE A 1008 20.36 28.62 -16.42
C PHE A 1008 20.76 29.55 -15.25
N ILE A 1009 19.95 30.57 -14.94
CA ILE A 1009 20.21 31.48 -13.85
C ILE A 1009 20.16 30.80 -12.50
N SER A 1010 19.13 29.96 -12.27
CA SER A 1010 18.96 29.28 -10.98
C SER A 1010 19.96 28.14 -10.72
N SER A 1011 20.56 27.57 -11.75
CA SER A 1011 21.62 26.56 -11.63
C SER A 1011 22.98 27.16 -11.29
N ASN A 1012 23.12 28.48 -11.43
CA ASN A 1012 24.37 29.19 -11.16
C ASN A 1012 24.30 29.92 -9.81
N GLU A 1013 25.03 29.46 -8.82
CA GLU A 1013 25.06 30.03 -7.46
C GLU A 1013 25.50 31.51 -7.41
N LYS A 1014 26.06 32.02 -8.51
CA LYS A 1014 26.52 33.43 -8.62
C LYS A 1014 25.43 34.39 -9.05
N MET A 1015 24.25 33.89 -9.44
CA MET A 1015 23.16 34.70 -9.98
C MET A 1015 21.84 34.52 -9.21
N GLU A 1016 21.11 35.59 -9.08
CA GLU A 1016 19.73 35.63 -8.64
C GLU A 1016 18.89 36.41 -9.66
N PHE A 1017 17.60 36.18 -9.73
CA PHE A 1017 16.74 36.99 -10.57
C PHE A 1017 15.56 37.59 -9.80
N HIS A 1018 15.10 38.74 -10.28
CA HIS A 1018 13.90 39.43 -9.79
C HIS A 1018 13.05 39.87 -10.98
N ILE A 1019 11.73 39.82 -10.83
CA ILE A 1019 10.78 40.33 -11.81
C ILE A 1019 10.08 41.57 -11.28
N ASN A 1020 9.69 42.48 -12.18
CA ASN A 1020 8.92 43.75 -11.95
C ASN A 1020 9.37 44.58 -10.77
#